data_664fd855fb717bfe4b8fb857241ca870
#
_entry.id   664fd855fb717bfe4b8fb857241ca870
#
_cell.length_a   1.000
_cell.length_b   1.000
_cell.length_c   1.000
_cell.angle_alpha   90.00
_cell.angle_beta   90.00
_cell.angle_gamma   90.00
#
_symmetry.space_group_name_H-M   'P 1'
#
loop_
_entity.id
_entity.type
_entity.pdbx_description
1 polymer ?
#
loop_
_entity_poly.entity_id
_entity_poly.type
_entity_poly.pdbx_seq_one_letter_code
_entity_poly.pdbx_strand_id
1 'polypeptide(L)'
;MSKQALAVKYRPQRFEDVVEQDVPKAILTEQLKNKTFKNCLLFCGGAGTGKAQPLYSKVLTPEGFITMGDVRVGTEVITSKGNIAKVSGVYPQGSRSVYRITLSDRTHIDVSDEHLNVVYRYDTHKKLREDFTLTTLELLELFKSSSDKLRIDIPRILNFTPSESLPVDPYLLGALIGDDSLTKGNFGFSNKEKDVLDRVSELLLDWDLHLVPKKGSDCDYNMTYITKPNYYKLQYKDIVFDSVAELVNYLVEEGYPKFDPNTILKMCDGTCSITLGNYPELREKIKLLEHKKPSSTGLKQTLQQLGLDCKSVQKHIPHEYLLASFEDRLRLLQGLFDTDGYIDNWGNTTLSTSSPQLSEDIAFLVRSLGCRDTITCSASGYKNPEGKFVDCHDSYTHTIKVPNDMVICCSDKHLSRYKTRMYEPMHNIVSIECIGSMECQCIMVDHEDHTYISDDFIPTHNTTTARLFGKEVNNFKGHIIEIDAASHNGVEDARRIIENAKTQSLDSEYKVFLLDEVHMLSIAAWNALLKILEEPPAKSLFVFCTTDPQKIPATILSRVQRFNFQKISQKGIMDRLKFIINSENDEMSKLEEFRDSDLITYDESSIEFIAKQADGGMRDAITLLDKCISYNTNLTLPNVLEALGSVNYDTMFELTEALNKMEGKVVLEKIEFIHTSGLDLKQFMKQYSYFVLDLCKYEYFHNFEHLQMPSTYEDKMKSFTEEDFAFFRQLLDVVLRLNKDIQWETTPKPVIESQLLLLCMED
;
A
#
# COMPACT_ATOMS: atom_id res chain seq x y z
N MET A 1 21.64 -17.67 18.35
CA MET A 1 20.99 -16.49 18.94
C MET A 1 20.65 -15.52 17.80
N SER A 2 19.42 -15.01 17.70
CA SER A 2 19.07 -14.04 16.64
C SER A 2 19.84 -12.75 16.89
N LYS A 3 20.68 -12.33 15.93
CA LYS A 3 21.36 -11.04 15.98
C LYS A 3 20.31 -9.93 15.88
N GLN A 4 20.16 -9.13 16.94
CA GLN A 4 19.36 -7.90 16.90
C GLN A 4 20.06 -6.90 15.99
N ALA A 5 19.32 -6.20 15.11
CA ALA A 5 19.93 -5.22 14.22
C ALA A 5 20.65 -4.10 15.02
N LEU A 6 21.81 -3.68 14.54
CA LEU A 6 22.69 -2.76 15.26
C LEU A 6 22.01 -1.42 15.56
N ALA A 7 21.20 -0.89 14.66
CA ALA A 7 20.46 0.36 14.85
C ALA A 7 19.44 0.30 16.01
N VAL A 8 19.02 -0.90 16.39
CA VAL A 8 18.13 -1.17 17.53
C VAL A 8 18.93 -1.40 18.80
N LYS A 9 19.92 -2.31 18.74
CA LYS A 9 20.77 -2.69 19.87
C LYS A 9 21.51 -1.48 20.45
N TYR A 10 22.00 -0.58 19.57
CA TYR A 10 22.75 0.62 19.95
C TYR A 10 21.92 1.91 19.94
N ARG A 11 20.59 1.78 19.94
CA ARG A 11 19.69 2.92 20.09
C ARG A 11 19.91 3.56 21.47
N PRO A 12 20.09 4.88 21.56
CA PRO A 12 20.24 5.58 22.84
C PRO A 12 19.10 5.22 23.80
N GLN A 13 19.46 4.74 24.98
CA GLN A 13 18.53 4.45 26.07
C GLN A 13 18.49 5.56 27.12
N ARG A 14 19.52 6.41 27.15
CA ARG A 14 19.65 7.57 28.00
C ARG A 14 20.18 8.77 27.20
N PHE A 15 20.01 9.97 27.72
CA PHE A 15 20.57 11.17 27.08
C PHE A 15 22.11 11.13 26.94
N GLU A 16 22.80 10.46 27.83
CA GLU A 16 24.25 10.25 27.76
C GLU A 16 24.67 9.48 26.50
N ASP A 17 23.83 8.58 26.01
CA ASP A 17 24.10 7.77 24.82
C ASP A 17 23.88 8.52 23.49
N VAL A 18 23.24 9.69 23.54
CA VAL A 18 22.98 10.51 22.34
C VAL A 18 24.30 11.18 21.94
N VAL A 19 24.72 10.93 20.68
CA VAL A 19 25.98 11.46 20.14
C VAL A 19 25.85 12.94 19.86
N GLU A 20 26.85 13.73 20.29
CA GLU A 20 26.87 15.20 20.17
C GLU A 20 25.60 15.84 20.77
N GLN A 21 24.98 16.81 20.11
CA GLN A 21 23.80 17.54 20.59
C GLN A 21 24.04 18.19 21.97
N ASP A 22 25.26 18.69 22.24
CA ASP A 22 25.70 19.08 23.59
C ASP A 22 24.82 20.16 24.22
N VAL A 23 24.37 21.15 23.43
CA VAL A 23 23.53 22.24 23.94
C VAL A 23 22.14 21.76 24.32
N PRO A 24 21.35 21.05 23.45
CA PRO A 24 20.10 20.47 23.85
C PRO A 24 20.22 19.49 25.03
N LYS A 25 21.25 18.62 25.01
CA LYS A 25 21.49 17.64 26.08
C LYS A 25 21.77 18.34 27.43
N ALA A 26 22.67 19.29 27.47
CA ALA A 26 23.03 19.98 28.71
C ALA A 26 21.81 20.67 29.33
N ILE A 27 21.04 21.40 28.51
CA ILE A 27 19.86 22.12 28.98
C ILE A 27 18.80 21.14 29.48
N LEU A 28 18.48 20.11 28.70
CA LEU A 28 17.44 19.12 29.05
C LEU A 28 17.84 18.32 30.30
N THR A 29 19.11 17.88 30.41
CA THR A 29 19.59 17.15 31.57
C THR A 29 19.54 18.01 32.84
N GLU A 30 19.93 19.29 32.76
CA GLU A 30 19.88 20.24 33.89
C GLU A 30 18.40 20.50 34.30
N GLN A 31 17.52 20.69 33.33
CA GLN A 31 16.08 20.85 33.58
C GLN A 31 15.45 19.61 34.22
N LEU A 32 15.84 18.39 33.79
CA LEU A 32 15.37 17.14 34.40
C LEU A 32 15.87 17.00 35.85
N LYS A 33 17.12 17.25 36.11
CA LYS A 33 17.71 17.22 37.48
C LYS A 33 17.00 18.16 38.45
N ASN A 34 16.71 19.37 38.00
CA ASN A 34 16.15 20.43 38.83
C ASN A 34 14.61 20.47 38.75
N LYS A 35 13.99 19.62 37.91
CA LYS A 35 12.55 19.64 37.62
C LYS A 35 12.01 21.03 37.19
N THR A 36 12.84 21.75 36.42
CA THR A 36 12.58 23.16 36.00
C THR A 36 12.21 23.27 34.53
N PHE A 37 11.85 22.15 33.86
CA PHE A 37 11.46 22.16 32.45
C PHE A 37 10.11 22.88 32.24
N LYS A 38 9.99 23.56 31.10
CA LYS A 38 8.73 24.15 30.67
C LYS A 38 7.75 23.04 30.26
N ASN A 39 6.48 23.31 30.47
CA ASN A 39 5.43 22.35 30.11
C ASN A 39 5.20 22.19 28.59
N CYS A 40 5.83 23.04 27.77
CA CYS A 40 5.69 23.02 26.32
C CYS A 40 7.08 23.14 25.67
N LEU A 41 7.54 22.06 25.03
CA LEU A 41 8.82 21.95 24.38
C LEU A 41 8.62 21.71 22.88
N LEU A 42 9.52 22.23 22.05
CA LEU A 42 9.53 22.02 20.60
C LEU A 42 10.91 21.49 20.17
N PHE A 43 10.94 20.27 19.65
CA PHE A 43 12.12 19.61 19.11
C PHE A 43 12.13 19.74 17.59
N CYS A 44 13.18 20.34 17.04
CA CYS A 44 13.34 20.55 15.60
C CYS A 44 14.54 19.75 15.10
N GLY A 45 14.37 18.85 14.13
CA GLY A 45 15.46 18.04 13.57
C GLY A 45 14.98 17.09 12.47
N GLY A 46 15.93 16.46 11.75
CA GLY A 46 15.63 15.53 10.65
C GLY A 46 14.92 14.25 11.10
N ALA A 47 14.12 13.65 10.20
CA ALA A 47 13.37 12.41 10.44
C ALA A 47 14.27 11.17 10.41
N GLY A 48 13.92 10.12 11.12
CA GLY A 48 14.57 8.81 11.00
C GLY A 48 14.23 7.82 12.10
N THR A 49 13.11 7.09 11.97
CA THR A 49 12.78 6.01 12.91
C THR A 49 11.89 4.92 12.31
N GLY A 50 12.09 3.69 12.73
CA GLY A 50 11.72 2.44 12.17
C GLY A 50 10.28 1.96 12.25
N LYS A 51 9.73 1.66 11.08
CA LYS A 51 8.58 0.80 10.86
C LYS A 51 9.07 -0.38 10.03
N ALA A 52 9.46 -1.48 10.65
CA ALA A 52 9.92 -2.62 9.89
C ALA A 52 8.86 -3.70 9.86
N GLN A 53 8.55 -4.17 8.65
CA GLN A 53 7.69 -5.33 8.41
C GLN A 53 8.44 -6.37 7.57
N PRO A 54 8.10 -7.66 7.69
CA PRO A 54 8.66 -8.73 6.86
C PRO A 54 8.52 -8.44 5.37
N LEU A 55 9.46 -8.91 4.55
CA LEU A 55 9.45 -8.70 3.10
C LEU A 55 8.20 -9.31 2.42
N TYR A 56 7.59 -10.32 3.01
CA TYR A 56 6.36 -10.94 2.51
C TYR A 56 5.08 -10.21 2.92
N SER A 57 5.13 -9.30 3.91
CA SER A 57 3.97 -8.49 4.32
C SER A 57 3.42 -7.72 3.13
N LYS A 58 2.11 -7.63 3.05
CA LYS A 58 1.43 -6.99 1.92
C LYS A 58 1.30 -5.49 2.15
N VAL A 59 1.50 -4.71 1.12
CA VAL A 59 1.31 -3.25 1.10
C VAL A 59 0.26 -2.92 0.06
N LEU A 60 -0.75 -2.14 0.43
CA LEU A 60 -1.85 -1.79 -0.45
C LEU A 60 -1.45 -0.64 -1.38
N THR A 61 -1.53 -0.90 -2.69
CA THR A 61 -1.33 0.07 -3.77
C THR A 61 -2.64 0.38 -4.49
N PRO A 62 -2.70 1.41 -5.34
CA PRO A 62 -3.89 1.65 -6.17
C PRO A 62 -4.25 0.49 -7.12
N GLU A 63 -3.31 -0.39 -7.42
CA GLU A 63 -3.47 -1.57 -8.28
C GLU A 63 -3.70 -2.87 -7.49
N GLY A 64 -3.82 -2.80 -6.17
CA GLY A 64 -3.99 -3.93 -5.27
C GLY A 64 -2.79 -4.16 -4.35
N PHE A 65 -2.74 -5.31 -3.69
CA PHE A 65 -1.64 -5.64 -2.78
C PHE A 65 -0.38 -6.11 -3.50
N ILE A 66 0.76 -5.55 -3.10
CA ILE A 66 2.10 -6.04 -3.46
C ILE A 66 2.85 -6.46 -2.20
N THR A 67 3.93 -7.22 -2.33
CA THR A 67 4.74 -7.59 -1.14
C THR A 67 5.62 -6.41 -0.72
N MET A 68 5.92 -6.31 0.59
CA MET A 68 6.84 -5.30 1.12
C MET A 68 8.21 -5.36 0.42
N GLY A 69 8.68 -6.55 0.06
CA GLY A 69 9.94 -6.74 -0.67
C GLY A 69 9.94 -6.20 -2.10
N ASP A 70 8.77 -6.05 -2.72
CA ASP A 70 8.62 -5.52 -4.07
C ASP A 70 8.45 -3.99 -4.12
N VAL A 71 8.21 -3.35 -2.97
CA VAL A 71 8.07 -1.88 -2.88
C VAL A 71 9.39 -1.21 -3.25
N ARG A 72 9.31 -0.19 -4.10
CA ARG A 72 10.44 0.64 -4.56
C ARG A 72 10.13 2.12 -4.30
N VAL A 73 11.16 2.95 -4.33
CA VAL A 73 10.98 4.42 -4.31
C VAL A 73 10.17 4.83 -5.54
N GLY A 74 9.12 5.61 -5.32
CA GLY A 74 8.17 6.01 -6.37
C GLY A 74 6.93 5.10 -6.47
N THR A 75 6.90 3.92 -5.82
CA THR A 75 5.69 3.09 -5.73
C THR A 75 4.57 3.90 -5.08
N GLU A 76 3.38 3.86 -5.66
CA GLU A 76 2.19 4.48 -5.07
C GLU A 76 1.56 3.51 -4.07
N VAL A 77 1.22 4.01 -2.89
CA VAL A 77 0.58 3.25 -1.81
C VAL A 77 -0.66 3.99 -1.29
N ILE A 78 -1.57 3.26 -0.67
CA ILE A 78 -2.78 3.85 -0.09
C ILE A 78 -2.54 4.12 1.40
N THR A 79 -2.82 5.34 1.84
CA THR A 79 -2.69 5.78 3.23
C THR A 79 -3.87 5.31 4.08
N SER A 80 -3.76 5.43 5.40
CA SER A 80 -4.86 5.11 6.33
C SER A 80 -6.15 5.90 6.11
N LYS A 81 -6.06 7.08 5.47
CA LYS A 81 -7.21 7.92 5.07
C LYS A 81 -7.73 7.62 3.66
N GLY A 82 -7.15 6.64 2.97
CA GLY A 82 -7.55 6.23 1.64
C GLY A 82 -7.01 7.10 0.50
N ASN A 83 -6.04 7.99 0.77
CA ASN A 83 -5.38 8.80 -0.26
C ASN A 83 -4.23 8.03 -0.90
N ILE A 84 -3.93 8.34 -2.15
CA ILE A 84 -2.74 7.80 -2.84
C ILE A 84 -1.53 8.63 -2.46
N ALA A 85 -0.43 7.96 -2.09
CA ALA A 85 0.83 8.58 -1.71
C ALA A 85 2.01 7.83 -2.31
N LYS A 86 3.14 8.52 -2.56
CA LYS A 86 4.34 7.89 -3.13
C LYS A 86 5.31 7.47 -2.04
N VAL A 87 5.94 6.34 -2.24
CA VAL A 87 7.06 5.90 -1.41
C VAL A 87 8.27 6.76 -1.76
N SER A 88 8.73 7.56 -0.81
CA SER A 88 9.89 8.44 -0.94
C SER A 88 11.19 7.79 -0.50
N GLY A 89 11.13 6.68 0.25
CA GLY A 89 12.30 5.93 0.69
C GLY A 89 11.97 4.49 1.02
N VAL A 90 12.93 3.60 0.75
CA VAL A 90 12.87 2.17 1.07
C VAL A 90 14.12 1.81 1.85
N TYR A 91 13.95 1.25 3.05
CA TYR A 91 15.03 1.03 4.02
C TYR A 91 15.01 -0.43 4.49
N PRO A 92 15.84 -1.31 3.91
CA PRO A 92 16.04 -2.66 4.42
C PRO A 92 16.51 -2.62 5.88
N GLN A 93 15.93 -3.46 6.73
CA GLN A 93 16.20 -3.49 8.17
C GLN A 93 16.94 -4.77 8.60
N GLY A 94 17.28 -5.63 7.64
CA GLY A 94 17.87 -6.95 7.92
C GLY A 94 16.93 -7.88 8.67
N SER A 95 17.50 -8.91 9.28
CA SER A 95 16.73 -9.91 10.02
C SER A 95 16.28 -9.37 11.37
N ARG A 96 14.96 -9.39 11.64
CA ARG A 96 14.31 -8.86 12.84
C ARG A 96 13.47 -9.92 13.52
N SER A 97 13.32 -9.83 14.83
CA SER A 97 12.29 -10.59 15.53
C SER A 97 10.90 -10.11 15.11
N VAL A 98 10.10 -11.00 14.57
CA VAL A 98 8.77 -10.69 14.04
C VAL A 98 7.70 -11.22 14.98
N TYR A 99 6.71 -10.42 15.24
CA TYR A 99 5.56 -10.70 16.07
C TYR A 99 4.29 -10.67 15.25
N ARG A 100 3.45 -11.67 15.43
CA ARG A 100 2.11 -11.71 14.86
C ARG A 100 1.12 -11.13 15.87
N ILE A 101 0.44 -10.07 15.47
CA ILE A 101 -0.68 -9.48 16.22
C ILE A 101 -1.96 -9.99 15.57
N THR A 102 -2.67 -10.88 16.28
CA THR A 102 -3.93 -11.45 15.80
C THR A 102 -5.12 -10.64 16.34
N LEU A 103 -6.07 -10.36 15.45
CA LEU A 103 -7.24 -9.56 15.74
C LEU A 103 -8.49 -10.42 15.91
N SER A 104 -9.55 -9.83 16.45
CA SER A 104 -10.78 -10.54 16.84
C SER A 104 -11.62 -11.07 15.67
N ASP A 105 -11.30 -10.72 14.45
CA ASP A 105 -11.86 -11.25 13.20
C ASP A 105 -10.96 -12.29 12.53
N ARG A 106 -9.88 -12.70 13.23
CA ARG A 106 -8.85 -13.65 12.78
C ARG A 106 -7.88 -13.10 11.74
N THR A 107 -7.98 -11.83 11.40
CA THR A 107 -6.94 -11.15 10.63
C THR A 107 -5.70 -10.96 11.48
N HIS A 108 -4.56 -10.71 10.87
CA HIS A 108 -3.32 -10.50 11.58
C HIS A 108 -2.41 -9.52 10.82
N ILE A 109 -1.49 -8.92 11.55
CA ILE A 109 -0.37 -8.18 10.99
C ILE A 109 0.93 -8.74 11.57
N ASP A 110 1.91 -8.92 10.71
CA ASP A 110 3.25 -9.37 11.08
C ASP A 110 4.19 -8.16 11.09
N VAL A 111 4.77 -7.87 12.25
CA VAL A 111 5.54 -6.64 12.48
C VAL A 111 6.80 -6.94 13.28
N SER A 112 7.84 -6.11 13.11
CA SER A 112 9.05 -6.25 13.93
C SER A 112 8.79 -5.86 15.39
N ASP A 113 9.73 -6.23 16.25
CA ASP A 113 9.77 -5.92 17.69
C ASP A 113 9.62 -4.42 18.00
N GLU A 114 10.20 -3.56 17.16
CA GLU A 114 10.13 -2.10 17.31
C GLU A 114 9.09 -1.41 16.41
N HIS A 115 8.29 -2.18 15.71
CA HIS A 115 7.24 -1.61 14.90
C HIS A 115 6.26 -0.81 15.78
N LEU A 116 5.86 0.37 15.31
CA LEU A 116 4.93 1.25 16.01
C LEU A 116 3.50 0.90 15.68
N ASN A 117 2.79 0.44 16.67
CA ASN A 117 1.39 0.09 16.57
C ASN A 117 0.53 1.22 17.16
N VAL A 118 -0.39 1.74 16.37
CA VAL A 118 -1.40 2.69 16.84
C VAL A 118 -2.58 1.90 17.38
N VAL A 119 -2.75 1.93 18.68
CA VAL A 119 -3.81 1.19 19.38
C VAL A 119 -4.57 2.13 20.30
N TYR A 120 -5.79 1.79 20.63
CA TYR A 120 -6.57 2.56 21.58
C TYR A 120 -7.31 1.68 22.58
N ARG A 121 -7.62 2.28 23.73
CA ARG A 121 -8.50 1.73 24.76
C ARG A 121 -9.75 2.59 24.84
N TYR A 122 -10.90 1.98 25.01
CA TYR A 122 -12.15 2.69 25.19
C TYR A 122 -12.72 2.41 26.58
N ASP A 123 -12.75 3.43 27.42
CA ASP A 123 -13.42 3.38 28.73
C ASP A 123 -14.93 3.53 28.53
N THR A 124 -15.68 2.44 28.70
CA THR A 124 -17.13 2.40 28.52
C THR A 124 -17.88 3.21 29.59
N HIS A 125 -17.32 3.39 30.78
CA HIS A 125 -17.93 4.16 31.85
C HIS A 125 -17.80 5.66 31.62
N LYS A 126 -16.62 6.11 31.21
CA LYS A 126 -16.34 7.53 30.94
C LYS A 126 -16.68 7.93 29.51
N LYS A 127 -16.98 6.98 28.61
CA LYS A 127 -17.15 7.19 27.16
C LYS A 127 -15.94 7.90 26.53
N LEU A 128 -14.73 7.60 27.03
CA LEU A 128 -13.49 8.24 26.62
C LEU A 128 -12.63 7.23 25.83
N ARG A 129 -12.13 7.66 24.67
CA ARG A 129 -11.12 6.97 23.90
C ARG A 129 -9.74 7.47 24.34
N GLU A 130 -8.82 6.56 24.60
CA GLU A 130 -7.43 6.82 24.92
C GLU A 130 -6.55 6.14 23.89
N ASP A 131 -5.82 6.93 23.09
CA ASP A 131 -4.98 6.47 22.00
C ASP A 131 -3.54 6.28 22.48
N PHE A 132 -2.88 5.22 22.01
CA PHE A 132 -1.49 4.87 22.32
C PHE A 132 -0.74 4.54 21.04
N THR A 133 0.49 5.00 20.94
CA THR A 133 1.45 4.52 19.92
C THR A 133 2.58 3.79 20.64
N LEU A 134 2.63 2.48 20.49
CA LEU A 134 3.52 1.59 21.24
C LEU A 134 4.36 0.76 20.28
N THR A 135 5.62 0.51 20.65
CA THR A 135 6.38 -0.55 19.98
C THR A 135 5.71 -1.89 20.21
N THR A 136 5.99 -2.88 19.36
CA THR A 136 5.40 -4.22 19.53
C THR A 136 5.73 -4.82 20.89
N LEU A 137 6.92 -4.59 21.42
CA LEU A 137 7.31 -5.07 22.75
C LEU A 137 6.55 -4.35 23.86
N GLU A 138 6.43 -3.02 23.80
CA GLU A 138 5.64 -2.25 24.77
C GLU A 138 4.15 -2.65 24.72
N LEU A 139 3.63 -2.89 23.50
CA LEU A 139 2.28 -3.37 23.31
C LEU A 139 2.08 -4.77 23.92
N LEU A 140 3.05 -5.65 23.77
CA LEU A 140 3.03 -7.00 24.40
C LEU A 140 3.02 -6.91 25.91
N GLU A 141 3.81 -6.02 26.52
CA GLU A 141 3.83 -5.80 27.96
C GLU A 141 2.49 -5.23 28.46
N LEU A 142 1.96 -4.22 27.76
CA LEU A 142 0.66 -3.63 28.07
C LEU A 142 -0.46 -4.67 27.93
N PHE A 143 -0.44 -5.48 26.88
CA PHE A 143 -1.42 -6.56 26.64
C PHE A 143 -1.40 -7.61 27.73
N LYS A 144 -0.21 -7.98 28.26
CA LYS A 144 -0.07 -8.94 29.37
C LYS A 144 -0.48 -8.37 30.73
N SER A 145 -0.26 -7.06 30.95
CA SER A 145 -0.51 -6.41 32.24
C SER A 145 -1.94 -5.85 32.40
N SER A 146 -2.63 -5.61 31.29
CA SER A 146 -3.96 -4.99 31.29
C SER A 146 -5.06 -6.02 31.06
N SER A 147 -6.16 -5.88 31.82
CA SER A 147 -7.42 -6.62 31.57
C SER A 147 -8.30 -5.95 30.50
N ASP A 148 -7.94 -4.72 30.07
CA ASP A 148 -8.72 -3.94 29.13
C ASP A 148 -8.46 -4.37 27.68
N LYS A 149 -9.49 -4.29 26.84
CA LYS A 149 -9.37 -4.64 25.42
C LYS A 149 -8.68 -3.52 24.66
N LEU A 150 -7.51 -3.83 24.10
CA LEU A 150 -6.80 -2.97 23.16
C LEU A 150 -7.38 -3.15 21.76
N ARG A 151 -7.46 -2.07 21.00
CA ARG A 151 -8.15 -2.00 19.70
C ARG A 151 -7.31 -1.30 18.66
N ILE A 152 -7.54 -1.66 17.38
CA ILE A 152 -6.97 -1.01 16.20
C ILE A 152 -8.11 -0.48 15.35
N ASP A 153 -7.92 0.69 14.73
CA ASP A 153 -8.91 1.30 13.83
C ASP A 153 -8.99 0.55 12.50
N ILE A 154 -10.17 0.65 11.86
CA ILE A 154 -10.43 0.16 10.51
C ILE A 154 -10.41 1.37 9.57
N PRO A 155 -9.62 1.36 8.49
CA PRO A 155 -9.67 2.41 7.46
C PRO A 155 -11.07 2.47 6.84
N ARG A 156 -11.66 3.69 6.73
CA ARG A 156 -13.07 3.81 6.33
C ARG A 156 -13.30 3.94 4.84
N ILE A 157 -12.47 4.68 4.14
CA ILE A 157 -12.67 4.97 2.70
C ILE A 157 -11.33 4.81 2.01
N LEU A 158 -11.28 3.88 1.07
CA LEU A 158 -10.10 3.65 0.24
C LEU A 158 -10.41 4.07 -1.19
N ASN A 159 -9.61 5.00 -1.71
CA ASN A 159 -9.73 5.45 -3.08
C ASN A 159 -8.69 4.72 -3.94
N PHE A 160 -9.18 3.90 -4.86
CA PHE A 160 -8.37 3.31 -5.91
C PHE A 160 -8.45 4.18 -7.16
N THR A 161 -7.59 3.93 -8.14
CA THR A 161 -7.69 4.56 -9.45
C THR A 161 -8.73 3.78 -10.26
N PRO A 162 -9.97 4.30 -10.43
CA PRO A 162 -11.01 3.55 -11.11
C PRO A 162 -10.69 3.43 -12.60
N SER A 163 -11.09 2.29 -13.19
CA SER A 163 -11.17 2.14 -14.65
C SER A 163 -12.16 3.17 -15.23
N GLU A 164 -11.90 3.67 -16.44
CA GLU A 164 -12.77 4.67 -17.09
C GLU A 164 -14.23 4.21 -17.26
N SER A 165 -14.45 2.90 -17.44
CA SER A 165 -15.80 2.30 -17.47
C SER A 165 -15.74 0.81 -17.10
N LEU A 166 -16.70 0.37 -16.29
CA LEU A 166 -16.88 -1.04 -15.98
C LEU A 166 -17.73 -1.73 -17.06
N PRO A 167 -17.36 -2.94 -17.50
CA PRO A 167 -18.05 -3.63 -18.60
C PRO A 167 -19.52 -3.98 -18.32
N VAL A 168 -19.86 -4.27 -17.05
CA VAL A 168 -21.20 -4.63 -16.58
C VAL A 168 -21.53 -3.75 -15.37
N ASP A 169 -22.80 -3.36 -15.22
CA ASP A 169 -23.23 -2.66 -14.02
C ASP A 169 -22.84 -3.44 -12.75
N PRO A 170 -22.21 -2.80 -11.74
CA PRO A 170 -21.69 -3.49 -10.56
C PRO A 170 -22.75 -4.26 -9.77
N TYR A 171 -23.97 -3.72 -9.62
CA TYR A 171 -25.04 -4.43 -8.93
C TYR A 171 -25.47 -5.68 -9.71
N LEU A 172 -25.65 -5.55 -11.04
CA LEU A 172 -25.98 -6.68 -11.90
C LEU A 172 -24.91 -7.76 -11.83
N LEU A 173 -23.63 -7.38 -11.91
CA LEU A 173 -22.53 -8.33 -11.79
C LEU A 173 -22.52 -9.06 -10.44
N GLY A 174 -22.70 -8.32 -9.35
CA GLY A 174 -22.81 -8.89 -8.00
C GLY A 174 -23.96 -9.89 -7.88
N ALA A 175 -25.14 -9.54 -8.39
CA ALA A 175 -26.30 -10.41 -8.40
C ALA A 175 -26.07 -11.69 -9.25
N LEU A 176 -25.39 -11.57 -10.38
CA LEU A 176 -25.06 -12.71 -11.24
C LEU A 176 -24.01 -13.64 -10.62
N ILE A 177 -23.01 -13.09 -9.93
CA ILE A 177 -22.00 -13.88 -9.19
C ILE A 177 -22.67 -14.66 -8.06
N GLY A 178 -23.63 -14.06 -7.33
CA GLY A 178 -24.34 -14.72 -6.24
C GLY A 178 -25.18 -15.90 -6.75
N ASP A 179 -26.18 -15.65 -7.51
CA ASP A 179 -27.31 -16.55 -7.69
C ASP A 179 -27.31 -17.36 -9.00
N ASP A 180 -26.24 -17.35 -9.83
CA ASP A 180 -26.32 -17.89 -11.17
C ASP A 180 -25.49 -19.15 -11.45
N SER A 181 -26.04 -19.97 -12.35
CA SER A 181 -25.34 -21.04 -13.05
C SER A 181 -24.87 -20.54 -14.42
N LEU A 182 -23.69 -19.92 -14.45
CA LEU A 182 -23.07 -19.31 -15.63
C LEU A 182 -22.55 -20.36 -16.66
N THR A 183 -22.50 -21.66 -16.29
CA THR A 183 -21.77 -22.72 -17.00
C THR A 183 -22.55 -23.49 -18.07
N LYS A 184 -23.83 -23.24 -18.28
CA LYS A 184 -24.62 -24.04 -19.25
C LYS A 184 -25.36 -23.16 -20.26
N GLY A 185 -25.51 -23.66 -21.48
CA GLY A 185 -26.06 -22.97 -22.63
C GLY A 185 -27.37 -22.20 -22.45
N ASN A 186 -28.01 -22.27 -21.32
CA ASN A 186 -29.13 -21.44 -20.89
C ASN A 186 -28.67 -20.54 -19.75
N PHE A 187 -28.54 -19.26 -20.04
CA PHE A 187 -28.36 -18.19 -19.09
C PHE A 187 -29.61 -18.13 -18.20
N GLY A 188 -29.48 -18.33 -16.92
CA GLY A 188 -30.60 -18.31 -15.98
C GLY A 188 -30.24 -17.54 -14.70
N PHE A 189 -31.25 -16.95 -14.10
CA PHE A 189 -31.19 -16.26 -12.82
C PHE A 189 -32.21 -16.86 -11.87
N SER A 190 -31.84 -17.12 -10.62
CA SER A 190 -32.70 -17.77 -9.65
C SER A 190 -32.90 -16.89 -8.44
N ASN A 191 -34.09 -16.29 -8.28
CA ASN A 191 -34.42 -15.49 -7.10
C ASN A 191 -35.94 -15.49 -6.87
N LYS A 192 -36.36 -15.30 -5.61
CA LYS A 192 -37.78 -15.22 -5.23
C LYS A 192 -38.26 -13.81 -4.91
N GLU A 193 -37.33 -12.92 -4.60
CA GLU A 193 -37.62 -11.55 -4.13
C GLU A 193 -37.95 -10.68 -5.35
N LYS A 194 -39.16 -10.16 -5.39
CA LYS A 194 -39.66 -9.41 -6.53
C LYS A 194 -38.88 -8.13 -6.82
N ASP A 195 -38.48 -7.41 -5.78
CA ASP A 195 -37.71 -6.18 -5.88
C ASP A 195 -36.30 -6.39 -6.46
N VAL A 196 -35.67 -7.54 -6.15
CA VAL A 196 -34.39 -7.95 -6.78
C VAL A 196 -34.62 -8.30 -8.24
N LEU A 197 -35.67 -9.06 -8.56
CA LEU A 197 -36.05 -9.44 -9.95
C LEU A 197 -36.36 -8.19 -10.81
N ASP A 198 -37.12 -7.25 -10.27
CA ASP A 198 -37.47 -6.00 -10.94
C ASP A 198 -36.22 -5.18 -11.27
N ARG A 199 -35.29 -5.04 -10.31
CA ARG A 199 -34.01 -4.32 -10.48
C ARG A 199 -33.08 -4.99 -11.47
N VAL A 200 -32.91 -6.32 -11.38
CA VAL A 200 -32.10 -7.08 -12.35
C VAL A 200 -32.73 -6.99 -13.74
N SER A 201 -34.06 -7.05 -13.84
CA SER A 201 -34.77 -6.91 -15.14
C SER A 201 -34.54 -5.54 -15.77
N GLU A 202 -34.53 -4.45 -14.96
CA GLU A 202 -34.22 -3.09 -15.43
C GLU A 202 -32.81 -2.98 -15.99
N LEU A 203 -31.82 -3.51 -15.28
CA LEU A 203 -30.40 -3.48 -15.72
C LEU A 203 -30.13 -4.40 -16.91
N LEU A 204 -30.92 -5.44 -17.11
CA LEU A 204 -30.84 -6.32 -18.29
C LEU A 204 -31.33 -5.65 -19.57
N LEU A 205 -32.13 -4.57 -19.48
CA LEU A 205 -32.59 -3.81 -20.65
C LEU A 205 -31.43 -3.22 -21.45
N ASP A 206 -30.37 -2.78 -20.80
CA ASP A 206 -29.16 -2.26 -21.45
C ASP A 206 -28.46 -3.32 -22.34
N TRP A 207 -28.80 -4.60 -22.13
CA TRP A 207 -28.29 -5.75 -22.86
C TRP A 207 -29.32 -6.37 -23.83
N ASP A 208 -30.44 -5.71 -24.05
CA ASP A 208 -31.59 -6.26 -24.81
C ASP A 208 -32.14 -7.60 -24.24
N LEU A 209 -32.04 -7.80 -22.93
CA LEU A 209 -32.43 -9.01 -22.23
C LEU A 209 -33.62 -8.77 -21.28
N HIS A 210 -34.38 -9.80 -21.01
CA HIS A 210 -35.41 -9.83 -19.98
C HIS A 210 -35.52 -11.22 -19.34
N LEU A 211 -36.06 -11.26 -18.11
CA LEU A 211 -36.27 -12.47 -17.35
C LEU A 211 -37.58 -13.16 -17.75
N VAL A 212 -37.55 -14.46 -18.11
CA VAL A 212 -38.70 -15.28 -18.43
C VAL A 212 -38.78 -16.45 -17.45
N PRO A 213 -39.88 -16.65 -16.71
CA PRO A 213 -40.01 -17.74 -15.76
C PRO A 213 -39.82 -19.11 -16.44
N LYS A 214 -39.08 -20.01 -15.79
CA LYS A 214 -38.96 -21.42 -16.21
C LYS A 214 -40.23 -22.20 -15.85
N LYS A 215 -40.74 -23.01 -16.76
CA LYS A 215 -41.89 -23.88 -16.48
C LYS A 215 -41.57 -24.82 -15.31
N GLY A 216 -42.39 -24.77 -14.28
CA GLY A 216 -42.31 -25.67 -13.11
C GLY A 216 -41.36 -25.20 -12.01
N SER A 217 -40.88 -23.99 -12.05
CA SER A 217 -40.13 -23.34 -10.95
C SER A 217 -40.72 -21.98 -10.61
N ASP A 218 -40.80 -21.68 -9.31
CA ASP A 218 -41.32 -20.41 -8.81
C ASP A 218 -40.19 -19.38 -8.61
N CYS A 219 -38.92 -19.77 -8.83
CA CYS A 219 -37.76 -18.94 -8.56
C CYS A 219 -36.72 -18.88 -9.68
N ASP A 220 -36.85 -19.74 -10.71
CA ASP A 220 -35.88 -19.80 -11.81
C ASP A 220 -36.38 -19.06 -13.03
N TYR A 221 -35.54 -18.25 -13.63
CA TYR A 221 -35.79 -17.45 -14.82
C TYR A 221 -34.72 -17.72 -15.88
N ASN A 222 -35.14 -17.68 -17.16
CA ASN A 222 -34.21 -17.65 -18.29
C ASN A 222 -34.02 -16.20 -18.71
N MET A 223 -32.78 -15.79 -18.97
CA MET A 223 -32.48 -14.51 -19.61
C MET A 223 -32.65 -14.68 -21.12
N THR A 224 -33.61 -14.01 -21.68
CA THR A 224 -33.96 -14.12 -23.11
C THR A 224 -33.93 -12.74 -23.76
N TYR A 225 -33.58 -12.69 -25.05
CA TYR A 225 -33.58 -11.43 -25.79
C TYR A 225 -34.98 -10.87 -25.96
N ILE A 226 -35.16 -9.58 -25.83
CA ILE A 226 -36.43 -8.84 -26.03
C ILE A 226 -36.80 -8.88 -27.50
N THR A 227 -35.83 -8.63 -28.39
CA THR A 227 -35.97 -8.79 -29.83
C THR A 227 -35.39 -10.13 -30.23
N LYS A 228 -36.19 -10.95 -30.98
CA LYS A 228 -35.66 -12.22 -31.50
C LYS A 228 -34.45 -11.91 -32.37
N PRO A 229 -33.27 -12.46 -32.04
CA PRO A 229 -32.02 -12.04 -32.65
C PRO A 229 -31.76 -12.55 -34.06
N ASN A 230 -32.72 -13.23 -34.70
CA ASN A 230 -32.63 -13.62 -36.10
C ASN A 230 -33.26 -12.52 -36.94
N TYR A 231 -32.48 -11.51 -37.25
CA TYR A 231 -32.84 -10.49 -38.19
C TYR A 231 -32.49 -10.97 -39.58
N TYR A 232 -33.54 -11.20 -40.40
CA TYR A 232 -33.42 -11.55 -41.82
C TYR A 232 -34.02 -10.44 -42.65
N LYS A 233 -33.22 -9.71 -43.42
CA LYS A 233 -33.73 -8.89 -44.51
C LYS A 233 -33.88 -9.75 -45.74
N LEU A 234 -35.11 -9.89 -46.23
CA LEU A 234 -35.42 -10.64 -47.41
C LEU A 234 -36.03 -9.72 -48.45
N GLN A 235 -35.69 -9.95 -49.69
CA GLN A 235 -36.31 -9.27 -50.82
C GLN A 235 -37.14 -10.29 -51.63
N TYR A 236 -38.35 -9.89 -51.91
CA TYR A 236 -39.21 -10.60 -52.86
C TYR A 236 -39.76 -9.61 -53.88
N LYS A 237 -39.48 -9.82 -55.16
CA LYS A 237 -39.70 -8.83 -56.22
C LYS A 237 -38.92 -7.55 -55.86
N ASP A 238 -39.60 -6.40 -55.83
CA ASP A 238 -38.97 -5.09 -55.49
C ASP A 238 -39.24 -4.67 -54.03
N ILE A 239 -39.81 -5.54 -53.21
CA ILE A 239 -40.21 -5.27 -51.82
C ILE A 239 -39.19 -5.92 -50.87
N VAL A 240 -38.74 -5.14 -49.89
CA VAL A 240 -37.84 -5.61 -48.82
C VAL A 240 -38.64 -5.83 -47.55
N PHE A 241 -38.45 -6.98 -46.92
CA PHE A 241 -39.10 -7.41 -45.68
C PHE A 241 -38.06 -7.49 -44.57
N ASP A 242 -38.38 -6.93 -43.42
CA ASP A 242 -37.49 -6.94 -42.26
C ASP A 242 -37.61 -8.20 -41.39
N SER A 243 -38.55 -9.10 -41.75
CA SER A 243 -38.67 -10.42 -41.09
C SER A 243 -39.22 -11.50 -42.05
N VAL A 244 -38.85 -12.76 -41.74
CA VAL A 244 -39.43 -13.93 -42.48
C VAL A 244 -40.94 -14.00 -42.33
N ALA A 245 -41.47 -13.60 -41.16
CA ALA A 245 -42.90 -13.62 -40.87
C ALA A 245 -43.69 -12.63 -41.74
N GLU A 246 -43.15 -11.43 -41.95
CA GLU A 246 -43.75 -10.43 -42.86
C GLU A 246 -43.78 -10.94 -44.28
N LEU A 247 -42.68 -11.53 -44.77
CA LEU A 247 -42.68 -12.14 -46.11
C LEU A 247 -43.67 -13.27 -46.22
N VAL A 248 -43.80 -14.15 -45.22
CA VAL A 248 -44.78 -15.26 -45.20
C VAL A 248 -46.21 -14.70 -45.26
N ASN A 249 -46.53 -13.67 -44.48
CA ASN A 249 -47.84 -13.03 -44.49
C ASN A 249 -48.14 -12.41 -45.86
N TYR A 250 -47.20 -11.70 -46.45
CA TYR A 250 -47.33 -11.13 -47.78
C TYR A 250 -47.55 -12.21 -48.88
N LEU A 251 -46.79 -13.31 -48.79
CA LEU A 251 -47.01 -14.45 -49.75
C LEU A 251 -48.37 -15.07 -49.60
N VAL A 252 -48.93 -15.13 -48.39
CA VAL A 252 -50.33 -15.62 -48.20
C VAL A 252 -51.33 -14.64 -48.81
N GLU A 253 -51.10 -13.34 -48.74
CA GLU A 253 -51.94 -12.32 -49.39
C GLU A 253 -51.84 -12.41 -50.91
N GLU A 254 -50.72 -12.83 -51.48
CA GLU A 254 -50.55 -13.11 -52.91
C GLU A 254 -51.10 -14.44 -53.34
N GLY A 255 -51.75 -15.23 -52.44
CA GLY A 255 -52.41 -16.48 -52.76
C GLY A 255 -51.54 -17.72 -52.58
N TYR A 256 -50.35 -17.62 -52.00
CA TYR A 256 -49.53 -18.78 -51.68
C TYR A 256 -49.97 -19.43 -50.36
N PRO A 257 -49.69 -20.72 -50.15
CA PRO A 257 -49.94 -21.35 -48.86
C PRO A 257 -49.08 -20.76 -47.78
N LYS A 258 -49.51 -20.82 -46.52
CA LYS A 258 -48.71 -20.38 -45.35
C LYS A 258 -47.52 -21.31 -45.17
N PHE A 259 -46.35 -20.83 -45.54
CA PHE A 259 -45.09 -21.55 -45.39
C PHE A 259 -44.61 -21.48 -43.94
N ASP A 260 -43.94 -22.54 -43.50
CA ASP A 260 -43.13 -22.46 -42.26
C ASP A 260 -41.94 -21.52 -42.48
N PRO A 261 -41.62 -20.59 -41.55
CA PRO A 261 -40.50 -19.67 -41.65
C PRO A 261 -39.17 -20.36 -41.99
N ASN A 262 -38.91 -21.54 -41.42
CA ASN A 262 -37.71 -22.30 -41.71
C ASN A 262 -37.65 -22.82 -43.14
N THR A 263 -38.81 -23.05 -43.75
CA THR A 263 -38.92 -23.48 -45.16
C THR A 263 -38.46 -22.34 -46.07
N ILE A 264 -38.90 -21.11 -45.82
CA ILE A 264 -38.47 -19.92 -46.56
C ILE A 264 -36.94 -19.71 -46.44
N LEU A 265 -36.38 -19.86 -45.24
CA LEU A 265 -34.95 -19.73 -45.03
C LEU A 265 -34.14 -20.82 -45.75
N LYS A 266 -34.63 -22.07 -45.74
CA LYS A 266 -34.01 -23.18 -46.47
C LYS A 266 -34.12 -23.00 -48.00
N MET A 267 -35.15 -22.26 -48.50
CA MET A 267 -35.22 -21.85 -49.88
C MET A 267 -34.10 -20.90 -50.26
N CYS A 268 -33.80 -19.92 -49.38
CA CYS A 268 -32.72 -18.96 -49.59
C CYS A 268 -31.33 -19.61 -49.57
N ASP A 269 -31.10 -20.58 -48.67
CA ASP A 269 -29.82 -21.30 -48.51
C ASP A 269 -29.60 -22.43 -49.52
N GLY A 270 -30.59 -22.71 -50.38
CA GLY A 270 -30.47 -23.76 -51.39
C GLY A 270 -30.49 -25.23 -50.85
N THR A 271 -30.77 -25.41 -49.55
CA THR A 271 -30.70 -26.71 -48.85
C THR A 271 -32.04 -27.49 -48.85
N CYS A 272 -33.13 -26.88 -49.34
CA CYS A 272 -34.45 -27.52 -49.36
C CYS A 272 -34.68 -28.30 -50.62
N SER A 273 -34.73 -29.64 -50.52
CA SER A 273 -34.93 -30.55 -51.71
C SER A 273 -36.36 -31.14 -51.86
N ILE A 274 -37.23 -31.04 -50.85
CA ILE A 274 -38.42 -31.92 -50.81
C ILE A 274 -39.75 -31.19 -50.99
N THR A 275 -39.88 -29.90 -50.79
CA THR A 275 -41.16 -29.15 -50.83
C THR A 275 -41.30 -28.19 -52.01
N LEU A 276 -40.39 -28.18 -52.93
CA LEU A 276 -40.23 -27.16 -53.97
C LEU A 276 -40.91 -27.56 -55.34
N GLY A 277 -41.46 -28.73 -55.43
CA GLY A 277 -42.09 -29.18 -56.71
C GLY A 277 -43.23 -28.32 -57.14
N ASN A 278 -43.92 -27.60 -56.26
CA ASN A 278 -45.09 -26.82 -56.55
C ASN A 278 -44.91 -25.32 -56.76
N TYR A 279 -43.75 -24.74 -56.35
CA TYR A 279 -43.48 -23.28 -56.40
C TYR A 279 -42.00 -22.93 -56.69
N PRO A 280 -41.48 -23.37 -57.86
CA PRO A 280 -40.07 -23.12 -58.22
C PRO A 280 -39.74 -21.62 -58.40
N GLU A 281 -40.76 -20.85 -58.79
CA GLU A 281 -40.63 -19.38 -59.00
C GLU A 281 -40.31 -18.60 -57.73
N LEU A 282 -40.69 -19.08 -56.53
CA LEU A 282 -40.39 -18.40 -55.26
C LEU A 282 -38.91 -18.47 -54.92
N ARG A 283 -38.25 -19.58 -55.29
CA ARG A 283 -36.82 -19.76 -55.04
C ARG A 283 -35.95 -18.74 -55.80
N GLU A 284 -36.32 -18.39 -57.01
CA GLU A 284 -35.58 -17.44 -57.84
C GLU A 284 -35.88 -15.98 -57.45
N LYS A 285 -37.06 -15.76 -56.87
CA LYS A 285 -37.55 -14.39 -56.56
C LYS A 285 -37.29 -13.94 -55.13
N ILE A 286 -37.08 -14.88 -54.18
CA ILE A 286 -36.74 -14.54 -52.78
C ILE A 286 -35.25 -14.49 -52.65
N LYS A 287 -34.72 -13.32 -52.28
CA LYS A 287 -33.28 -13.09 -52.00
C LYS A 287 -33.08 -12.74 -50.54
N LEU A 288 -32.11 -13.41 -49.90
CA LEU A 288 -31.64 -13.04 -48.59
C LEU A 288 -30.64 -11.86 -48.76
N LEU A 289 -31.03 -10.67 -48.29
CA LEU A 289 -30.20 -9.46 -48.39
C LEU A 289 -29.24 -9.36 -47.19
N GLU A 290 -29.75 -9.68 -46.00
CA GLU A 290 -28.97 -9.61 -44.78
C GLU A 290 -29.38 -10.69 -43.80
N HIS A 291 -28.42 -11.40 -43.26
CA HIS A 291 -28.61 -12.34 -42.16
C HIS A 291 -27.67 -11.94 -41.04
N LYS A 292 -28.19 -11.28 -40.01
CA LYS A 292 -27.46 -11.11 -38.74
C LYS A 292 -27.74 -12.37 -37.91
N LYS A 293 -26.77 -13.29 -37.86
CA LYS A 293 -26.73 -14.28 -36.79
C LYS A 293 -26.71 -13.51 -35.47
N PRO A 294 -27.49 -13.95 -34.46
CA PRO A 294 -27.26 -13.45 -33.13
C PRO A 294 -25.79 -13.73 -32.83
N SER A 295 -25.00 -12.68 -32.77
CA SER A 295 -23.68 -12.81 -32.16
C SER A 295 -23.98 -13.24 -30.73
N SER A 296 -23.28 -14.25 -30.22
CA SER A 296 -23.20 -14.53 -28.78
C SER A 296 -22.54 -13.37 -28.05
N THR A 297 -22.58 -12.17 -28.62
CA THR A 297 -22.10 -10.90 -28.17
C THR A 297 -23.15 -10.31 -27.25
N GLY A 298 -22.81 -9.80 -26.20
CA GLY A 298 -23.66 -9.24 -25.17
C GLY A 298 -23.19 -9.75 -23.82
N LEU A 299 -24.04 -9.66 -22.84
CA LEU A 299 -23.71 -9.95 -21.45
C LEU A 299 -22.94 -11.28 -21.27
N LYS A 300 -23.37 -12.36 -21.92
CA LYS A 300 -22.70 -13.66 -21.81
C LYS A 300 -21.25 -13.62 -22.29
N GLN A 301 -20.95 -12.95 -23.39
CA GLN A 301 -19.61 -12.86 -23.94
C GLN A 301 -18.73 -11.98 -23.05
N THR A 302 -19.30 -10.90 -22.51
CA THR A 302 -18.61 -10.04 -21.52
C THR A 302 -18.28 -10.82 -20.26
N LEU A 303 -19.22 -11.61 -19.73
CA LEU A 303 -18.95 -12.47 -18.56
C LEU A 303 -17.91 -13.56 -18.86
N GLN A 304 -17.86 -14.09 -20.08
CA GLN A 304 -16.79 -15.01 -20.51
C GLN A 304 -15.43 -14.31 -20.58
N GLN A 305 -15.36 -13.07 -21.07
CA GLN A 305 -14.14 -12.28 -21.07
C GLN A 305 -13.66 -11.96 -19.66
N LEU A 306 -14.59 -11.76 -18.73
CA LEU A 306 -14.32 -11.59 -17.30
C LEU A 306 -13.98 -12.92 -16.57
N GLY A 307 -13.95 -14.06 -17.29
CA GLY A 307 -13.61 -15.36 -16.70
C GLY A 307 -14.72 -15.98 -15.83
N LEU A 308 -15.95 -15.45 -15.89
CA LEU A 308 -17.06 -15.89 -15.04
C LEU A 308 -17.89 -17.05 -15.63
N ASP A 309 -17.55 -17.58 -16.83
CA ASP A 309 -18.10 -18.84 -17.34
C ASP A 309 -17.48 -20.04 -16.63
N CYS A 310 -17.66 -20.14 -15.32
CA CYS A 310 -17.00 -21.07 -14.43
C CYS A 310 -18.00 -21.77 -13.47
N LYS A 311 -17.56 -22.84 -12.81
CA LYS A 311 -18.33 -23.52 -11.77
C LYS A 311 -18.37 -22.68 -10.49
N SER A 312 -19.37 -22.92 -9.63
CA SER A 312 -19.52 -22.19 -8.36
C SER A 312 -18.27 -22.15 -7.49
N VAL A 313 -17.46 -23.21 -7.45
CA VAL A 313 -16.19 -23.28 -6.72
C VAL A 313 -15.03 -22.49 -7.36
N GLN A 314 -15.21 -21.96 -8.55
CA GLN A 314 -14.23 -21.18 -9.30
C GLN A 314 -14.69 -19.74 -9.51
N LYS A 315 -15.87 -19.37 -8.98
CA LYS A 315 -16.35 -17.98 -9.02
C LYS A 315 -15.35 -17.05 -8.36
N HIS A 316 -15.22 -15.85 -8.90
CA HIS A 316 -14.35 -14.77 -8.41
C HIS A 316 -14.96 -13.42 -8.77
N ILE A 317 -14.48 -12.35 -8.15
CA ILE A 317 -14.78 -10.98 -8.55
C ILE A 317 -13.66 -10.50 -9.47
N PRO A 318 -13.95 -10.03 -10.70
CA PRO A 318 -12.91 -9.49 -11.57
C PRO A 318 -12.15 -8.34 -10.90
N HIS A 319 -10.85 -8.31 -11.10
CA HIS A 319 -9.94 -7.41 -10.38
C HIS A 319 -10.29 -5.92 -10.55
N GLU A 320 -10.74 -5.52 -11.73
CA GLU A 320 -11.18 -4.17 -12.04
C GLU A 320 -12.36 -3.69 -11.18
N TYR A 321 -13.22 -4.61 -10.73
CA TYR A 321 -14.34 -4.29 -9.84
C TYR A 321 -13.90 -4.18 -8.38
N LEU A 322 -12.87 -4.89 -7.97
CA LEU A 322 -12.28 -4.76 -6.63
C LEU A 322 -11.61 -3.41 -6.43
N LEU A 323 -11.05 -2.82 -7.50
CA LEU A 323 -10.37 -1.52 -7.50
C LEU A 323 -11.25 -0.37 -8.02
N ALA A 324 -12.52 -0.61 -8.26
CA ALA A 324 -13.47 0.39 -8.73
C ALA A 324 -13.74 1.49 -7.68
N SER A 325 -14.55 2.48 -8.03
CA SER A 325 -14.97 3.55 -7.12
C SER A 325 -15.63 2.99 -5.87
N PHE A 326 -15.68 3.76 -4.79
CA PHE A 326 -16.37 3.35 -3.56
C PHE A 326 -17.84 2.98 -3.84
N GLU A 327 -18.54 3.77 -4.67
CA GLU A 327 -19.94 3.54 -5.03
C GLU A 327 -20.11 2.26 -5.83
N ASP A 328 -19.25 1.99 -6.80
CA ASP A 328 -19.31 0.77 -7.61
C ASP A 328 -19.03 -0.48 -6.80
N ARG A 329 -18.04 -0.44 -5.91
CA ARG A 329 -17.75 -1.54 -4.98
C ARG A 329 -18.91 -1.80 -4.03
N LEU A 330 -19.56 -0.74 -3.53
CA LEU A 330 -20.74 -0.88 -2.67
C LEU A 330 -21.91 -1.49 -3.45
N ARG A 331 -22.17 -1.04 -4.70
CA ARG A 331 -23.21 -1.59 -5.56
C ARG A 331 -22.95 -3.06 -5.89
N LEU A 332 -21.70 -3.42 -6.16
CA LEU A 332 -21.31 -4.82 -6.36
C LEU A 332 -21.63 -5.69 -5.14
N LEU A 333 -21.24 -5.20 -3.94
CA LEU A 333 -21.55 -5.90 -2.69
C LEU A 333 -23.05 -6.00 -2.45
N GLN A 334 -23.82 -4.96 -2.75
CA GLN A 334 -25.27 -4.96 -2.62
C GLN A 334 -25.93 -6.03 -3.52
N GLY A 335 -25.50 -6.14 -4.78
CA GLY A 335 -26.00 -7.17 -5.69
C GLY A 335 -25.68 -8.58 -5.22
N LEU A 336 -24.44 -8.80 -4.78
CA LEU A 336 -24.01 -10.09 -4.24
C LEU A 336 -24.74 -10.42 -2.93
N PHE A 337 -24.96 -9.44 -2.07
CA PHE A 337 -25.61 -9.64 -0.77
C PHE A 337 -27.13 -9.85 -0.93
N ASP A 338 -27.79 -9.20 -1.87
CA ASP A 338 -29.22 -9.37 -2.12
C ASP A 338 -29.57 -10.76 -2.65
N THR A 339 -28.60 -11.48 -3.22
CA THR A 339 -28.76 -12.85 -3.74
C THR A 339 -28.29 -13.91 -2.74
N ASP A 340 -27.05 -13.89 -2.31
CA ASP A 340 -26.42 -14.90 -1.44
C ASP A 340 -26.31 -14.48 0.03
N GLY A 341 -26.72 -13.24 0.37
CA GLY A 341 -26.65 -12.71 1.73
C GLY A 341 -27.78 -13.17 2.62
N TYR A 342 -27.53 -13.17 3.92
CA TYR A 342 -28.52 -13.45 4.95
C TYR A 342 -28.41 -12.49 6.12
N ILE A 343 -29.55 -11.99 6.59
CA ILE A 343 -29.67 -11.19 7.81
C ILE A 343 -30.54 -11.95 8.80
N ASP A 344 -30.00 -12.24 9.98
CA ASP A 344 -30.72 -12.91 11.04
C ASP A 344 -31.70 -11.96 11.78
N ASN A 345 -32.50 -12.48 12.68
CA ASN A 345 -33.48 -11.69 13.46
C ASN A 345 -32.82 -10.69 14.41
N TRP A 346 -31.53 -10.83 14.71
CA TRP A 346 -30.75 -9.90 15.53
C TRP A 346 -30.02 -8.83 14.71
N GLY A 347 -30.10 -8.91 13.37
CA GLY A 347 -29.43 -7.99 12.44
C GLY A 347 -27.96 -8.36 12.17
N ASN A 348 -27.55 -9.65 12.37
CA ASN A 348 -26.24 -10.09 11.95
C ASN A 348 -26.27 -10.38 10.45
N THR A 349 -25.28 -9.86 9.73
CA THR A 349 -25.15 -9.97 8.29
C THR A 349 -24.13 -11.03 7.97
N THR A 350 -24.50 -12.00 7.14
CA THR A 350 -23.63 -13.10 6.69
C THR A 350 -23.75 -13.31 5.19
N LEU A 351 -22.63 -13.72 4.57
CA LEU A 351 -22.53 -14.09 3.16
C LEU A 351 -21.73 -15.38 3.07
N SER A 352 -22.15 -16.35 2.29
CA SER A 352 -21.49 -17.66 2.22
C SER A 352 -21.17 -18.04 0.78
N THR A 353 -19.97 -18.62 0.55
CA THR A 353 -19.54 -19.12 -0.76
C THR A 353 -18.80 -20.45 -0.63
N SER A 354 -18.82 -21.26 -1.69
CA SER A 354 -18.00 -22.47 -1.81
C SER A 354 -16.70 -22.24 -2.59
N SER A 355 -16.50 -21.05 -3.17
CA SER A 355 -15.29 -20.69 -3.88
C SER A 355 -14.25 -20.08 -2.92
N PRO A 356 -13.05 -20.66 -2.80
CA PRO A 356 -11.96 -20.05 -2.02
C PRO A 356 -11.58 -18.67 -2.57
N GLN A 357 -11.46 -18.53 -3.92
CA GLN A 357 -11.12 -17.26 -4.55
C GLN A 357 -12.20 -16.20 -4.31
N LEU A 358 -13.46 -16.53 -4.48
CA LEU A 358 -14.55 -15.59 -4.21
C LEU A 358 -14.58 -15.18 -2.72
N SER A 359 -14.20 -16.08 -1.80
CA SER A 359 -14.06 -15.74 -0.38
C SER A 359 -12.94 -14.71 -0.14
N GLU A 360 -11.79 -14.85 -0.79
CA GLU A 360 -10.71 -13.84 -0.71
C GLU A 360 -11.15 -12.51 -1.31
N ASP A 361 -11.82 -12.54 -2.46
CA ASP A 361 -12.33 -11.34 -3.13
C ASP A 361 -13.41 -10.62 -2.30
N ILE A 362 -14.33 -11.37 -1.69
CA ILE A 362 -15.33 -10.81 -0.74
C ILE A 362 -14.64 -10.16 0.45
N ALA A 363 -13.63 -10.81 1.02
CA ALA A 363 -12.86 -10.24 2.13
C ALA A 363 -12.21 -8.90 1.73
N PHE A 364 -11.57 -8.86 0.55
CA PHE A 364 -11.01 -7.63 0.01
C PHE A 364 -12.09 -6.56 -0.18
N LEU A 365 -13.18 -6.89 -0.86
CA LEU A 365 -14.28 -5.97 -1.15
C LEU A 365 -14.87 -5.37 0.15
N VAL A 366 -15.21 -6.23 1.09
CA VAL A 366 -15.85 -5.85 2.38
C VAL A 366 -14.91 -4.96 3.23
N ARG A 367 -13.63 -5.36 3.36
CA ARG A 367 -12.64 -4.59 4.12
C ARG A 367 -12.29 -3.27 3.45
N SER A 368 -12.21 -3.24 2.12
CA SER A 368 -11.94 -2.02 1.36
C SER A 368 -13.05 -0.96 1.47
N LEU A 369 -14.25 -1.37 1.88
CA LEU A 369 -15.40 -0.51 2.18
C LEU A 369 -15.45 -0.07 3.66
N GLY A 370 -14.45 -0.44 4.47
CA GLY A 370 -14.41 -0.10 5.90
C GLY A 370 -15.29 -0.99 6.78
N CYS A 371 -15.75 -2.11 6.28
CA CYS A 371 -16.47 -3.11 7.06
C CYS A 371 -15.48 -4.07 7.74
N ARG A 372 -15.90 -4.66 8.86
CA ARG A 372 -15.16 -5.75 9.50
C ARG A 372 -15.71 -7.09 9.01
N ASP A 373 -14.82 -7.94 8.50
CA ASP A 373 -15.15 -9.27 8.03
C ASP A 373 -14.51 -10.35 8.90
N THR A 374 -15.31 -11.35 9.29
CA THR A 374 -14.82 -12.53 10.02
C THR A 374 -15.15 -13.77 9.22
N ILE A 375 -14.13 -14.45 8.72
CA ILE A 375 -14.27 -15.63 7.87
C ILE A 375 -14.26 -16.90 8.72
N THR A 376 -15.23 -17.78 8.46
CA THR A 376 -15.29 -19.12 9.07
C THR A 376 -15.38 -20.15 7.95
N CYS A 377 -14.39 -21.04 7.88
CA CYS A 377 -14.40 -22.19 6.98
C CYS A 377 -15.00 -23.39 7.72
N SER A 378 -15.94 -24.04 7.08
CA SER A 378 -16.56 -25.28 7.60
C SER A 378 -16.66 -26.33 6.49
N ALA A 379 -16.25 -27.56 6.83
CA ALA A 379 -16.50 -28.70 5.95
C ALA A 379 -18.02 -28.86 5.78
N SER A 380 -18.48 -28.92 4.53
CA SER A 380 -19.88 -29.15 4.22
C SER A 380 -20.10 -30.55 3.68
N GLY A 381 -21.24 -31.14 4.03
CA GLY A 381 -21.62 -32.44 3.55
C GLY A 381 -23.08 -32.76 3.89
N TYR A 382 -23.66 -33.70 3.18
CA TYR A 382 -25.03 -34.14 3.44
C TYR A 382 -25.10 -35.65 3.53
N LYS A 383 -26.12 -36.15 4.27
CA LYS A 383 -26.43 -37.57 4.26
C LYS A 383 -27.34 -37.87 3.06
N ASN A 384 -26.90 -38.78 2.19
CA ASN A 384 -27.73 -39.23 1.08
C ASN A 384 -28.92 -40.04 1.62
N PRO A 385 -29.96 -40.37 0.80
CA PRO A 385 -31.11 -41.13 1.23
C PRO A 385 -30.78 -42.51 1.83
N GLU A 386 -29.61 -43.04 1.54
CA GLU A 386 -29.09 -44.30 2.06
C GLU A 386 -28.35 -44.12 3.43
N GLY A 387 -28.29 -42.90 3.97
CA GLY A 387 -27.67 -42.57 5.24
C GLY A 387 -26.14 -42.40 5.20
N LYS A 388 -25.52 -42.49 4.00
CA LYS A 388 -24.07 -42.30 3.82
C LYS A 388 -23.77 -40.83 3.74
N PHE A 389 -22.74 -40.37 4.51
CA PHE A 389 -22.27 -39.00 4.44
C PHE A 389 -21.54 -38.79 3.11
N VAL A 390 -21.91 -37.74 2.40
CA VAL A 390 -21.27 -37.29 1.16
C VAL A 390 -20.60 -35.96 1.48
N ASP A 391 -19.27 -35.91 1.37
CA ASP A 391 -18.50 -34.67 1.53
C ASP A 391 -18.78 -33.75 0.35
N CYS A 392 -19.07 -32.50 0.66
CA CYS A 392 -19.16 -31.40 -0.31
C CYS A 392 -17.91 -30.53 -0.25
N HIS A 393 -17.84 -29.53 -1.11
CA HIS A 393 -16.80 -28.51 -1.01
C HIS A 393 -16.95 -27.73 0.30
N ASP A 394 -15.82 -27.25 0.84
CA ASP A 394 -15.81 -26.38 2.01
C ASP A 394 -16.68 -25.15 1.79
N SER A 395 -17.33 -24.67 2.83
CA SER A 395 -18.11 -23.45 2.84
C SER A 395 -17.41 -22.38 3.63
N TYR A 396 -17.21 -21.23 2.99
CA TYR A 396 -16.63 -20.01 3.58
C TYR A 396 -17.76 -19.07 3.94
N THR A 397 -17.96 -18.81 5.22
CA THR A 397 -18.98 -17.90 5.74
C THR A 397 -18.33 -16.62 6.25
N HIS A 398 -18.68 -15.51 5.63
CA HIS A 398 -18.31 -14.15 6.01
C HIS A 398 -19.34 -13.60 6.99
N THR A 399 -18.92 -13.18 8.17
CA THR A 399 -19.74 -12.41 9.11
C THR A 399 -19.31 -10.96 9.05
N ILE A 400 -20.15 -10.15 8.41
CA ILE A 400 -19.83 -8.76 8.06
C ILE A 400 -20.40 -7.83 9.13
N LYS A 401 -19.57 -6.92 9.67
CA LYS A 401 -20.02 -5.80 10.51
C LYS A 401 -19.84 -4.51 9.74
N VAL A 402 -20.96 -3.86 9.50
CA VAL A 402 -21.07 -2.68 8.64
C VAL A 402 -21.02 -1.40 9.44
N PRO A 403 -20.33 -0.32 9.00
CA PRO A 403 -20.41 1.01 9.58
C PRO A 403 -21.85 1.54 9.61
N ASN A 404 -22.14 2.42 10.57
CA ASN A 404 -23.53 2.88 10.81
C ASN A 404 -24.11 3.76 9.69
N ASP A 405 -23.25 4.34 8.87
CA ASP A 405 -23.58 5.22 7.75
C ASP A 405 -23.69 4.48 6.40
N MET A 406 -23.57 3.15 6.41
CA MET A 406 -23.55 2.32 5.20
C MET A 406 -24.64 1.25 5.24
N VAL A 407 -25.21 0.93 4.07
CA VAL A 407 -26.16 -0.16 3.86
C VAL A 407 -25.70 -1.04 2.71
N ILE A 408 -25.48 -2.33 3.00
CA ILE A 408 -24.91 -3.33 2.03
C ILE A 408 -25.96 -4.17 1.32
N CYS A 409 -27.22 -3.83 1.41
CA CYS A 409 -28.33 -4.52 0.77
C CYS A 409 -29.35 -3.52 0.23
N CYS A 410 -30.11 -3.92 -0.78
CA CYS A 410 -31.16 -3.11 -1.38
C CYS A 410 -32.52 -3.83 -1.35
N SER A 411 -32.57 -5.15 -1.08
CA SER A 411 -33.81 -5.90 -1.10
C SER A 411 -34.68 -5.59 0.13
N ASP A 412 -35.98 -5.48 -0.05
CA ASP A 412 -36.96 -5.22 1.00
C ASP A 412 -36.91 -6.24 2.13
N LYS A 413 -36.65 -7.49 1.79
CA LYS A 413 -36.46 -8.60 2.73
C LYS A 413 -35.29 -8.33 3.68
N HIS A 414 -34.13 -7.91 3.14
CA HIS A 414 -32.95 -7.64 3.92
C HIS A 414 -33.06 -6.33 4.68
N LEU A 415 -33.57 -5.28 4.05
CA LEU A 415 -33.81 -3.97 4.67
C LEU A 415 -34.75 -4.07 5.88
N SER A 416 -35.80 -4.89 5.82
CA SER A 416 -36.72 -5.10 6.93
C SER A 416 -36.07 -5.68 8.19
N ARG A 417 -34.93 -6.39 8.03
CA ARG A 417 -34.15 -7.01 9.11
C ARG A 417 -32.88 -6.25 9.44
N TYR A 418 -32.47 -5.32 8.58
CA TYR A 418 -31.26 -4.54 8.77
C TYR A 418 -31.40 -3.63 10.00
N LYS A 419 -30.39 -3.68 10.88
CA LYS A 419 -30.35 -2.89 12.09
C LYS A 419 -29.06 -2.12 12.17
N THR A 420 -29.16 -0.81 12.20
CA THR A 420 -28.03 0.07 12.59
C THR A 420 -27.59 -0.25 14.02
N ARG A 421 -26.31 -0.44 14.23
CA ARG A 421 -25.76 -0.79 15.55
C ARG A 421 -25.26 0.47 16.25
N MET A 422 -25.27 0.45 17.59
CA MET A 422 -24.74 1.55 18.40
C MET A 422 -23.20 1.68 18.34
N TYR A 423 -22.48 0.72 17.75
CA TYR A 423 -21.03 0.67 17.80
C TYR A 423 -20.46 0.51 16.39
N GLU A 424 -19.51 1.39 16.08
CA GLU A 424 -18.68 1.28 14.88
C GLU A 424 -17.89 -0.05 14.86
N PRO A 425 -17.62 -0.62 13.68
CA PRO A 425 -16.75 -1.77 13.54
C PRO A 425 -15.36 -1.46 14.09
N MET A 426 -14.76 -2.42 14.82
CA MET A 426 -13.44 -2.26 15.42
C MET A 426 -12.72 -3.60 15.51
N HIS A 427 -11.39 -3.57 15.47
CA HIS A 427 -10.54 -4.72 15.73
C HIS A 427 -10.09 -4.74 17.19
N ASN A 428 -10.36 -5.81 17.93
CA ASN A 428 -9.74 -6.04 19.23
C ASN A 428 -8.51 -6.92 19.03
N ILE A 429 -7.41 -6.66 19.73
CA ILE A 429 -6.24 -7.54 19.77
C ILE A 429 -6.58 -8.76 20.61
N VAL A 430 -6.29 -9.94 20.09
CA VAL A 430 -6.58 -11.24 20.73
C VAL A 430 -5.31 -11.93 21.20
N SER A 431 -4.24 -11.93 20.40
CA SER A 431 -2.93 -12.45 20.78
C SER A 431 -1.80 -11.66 20.12
N ILE A 432 -0.63 -11.72 20.76
CA ILE A 432 0.63 -11.19 20.25
C ILE A 432 1.68 -12.26 20.49
N GLU A 433 2.21 -12.84 19.41
CA GLU A 433 3.10 -14.01 19.47
C GLU A 433 4.35 -13.78 18.64
N CYS A 434 5.52 -14.12 19.17
CA CYS A 434 6.76 -14.10 18.38
C CYS A 434 6.77 -15.29 17.42
N ILE A 435 6.88 -15.02 16.12
CA ILE A 435 6.85 -16.05 15.06
C ILE A 435 8.24 -16.36 14.48
N GLY A 436 9.30 -15.74 15.00
CA GLY A 436 10.67 -16.00 14.61
C GLY A 436 11.40 -14.75 14.12
N SER A 437 12.56 -14.95 13.51
CA SER A 437 13.37 -13.86 12.93
C SER A 437 13.29 -13.91 11.41
N MET A 438 13.02 -12.77 10.78
CA MET A 438 12.79 -12.67 9.34
C MET A 438 13.36 -11.37 8.78
N GLU A 439 13.73 -11.39 7.50
CA GLU A 439 14.15 -10.19 6.78
C GLU A 439 13.01 -9.18 6.71
N CYS A 440 13.31 -7.95 7.14
CA CYS A 440 12.34 -6.88 7.24
C CYS A 440 12.78 -5.64 6.47
N GLN A 441 11.81 -4.86 6.03
CA GLN A 441 12.00 -3.59 5.33
C GLN A 441 11.08 -2.53 5.91
N CYS A 442 11.54 -1.29 5.86
CA CYS A 442 10.77 -0.10 6.21
C CYS A 442 10.59 0.76 4.97
N ILE A 443 9.42 1.37 4.81
CA ILE A 443 9.17 2.33 3.74
C ILE A 443 8.82 3.69 4.31
N MET A 444 9.20 4.75 3.61
CA MET A 444 8.79 6.11 3.91
C MET A 444 7.82 6.58 2.84
N VAL A 445 6.71 7.14 3.26
CA VAL A 445 5.63 7.59 2.39
C VAL A 445 5.62 9.12 2.36
N ASP A 446 5.60 9.70 1.15
CA ASP A 446 5.53 11.14 0.93
C ASP A 446 4.06 11.60 0.96
N HIS A 447 3.49 11.60 2.15
CA HIS A 447 2.14 12.07 2.42
C HIS A 447 2.05 12.59 3.85
N GLU A 448 1.16 13.54 4.07
CA GLU A 448 0.93 14.20 5.36
C GLU A 448 0.67 13.22 6.51
N ASP A 449 0.06 12.09 6.23
CA ASP A 449 -0.29 11.10 7.25
C ASP A 449 0.91 10.20 7.62
N HIS A 450 1.97 10.14 6.80
CA HIS A 450 3.11 9.22 6.94
C HIS A 450 2.70 7.77 7.26
N THR A 451 1.47 7.40 6.89
CA THR A 451 0.89 6.07 7.09
C THR A 451 0.72 5.35 5.76
N TYR A 452 0.66 4.05 5.82
CA TYR A 452 0.21 3.21 4.71
C TYR A 452 -0.59 2.03 5.25
N ILE A 453 -1.36 1.39 4.38
CA ILE A 453 -2.14 0.22 4.71
C ILE A 453 -1.33 -1.02 4.40
N SER A 454 -1.27 -1.93 5.37
CA SER A 454 -0.52 -3.17 5.32
C SER A 454 -1.41 -4.37 5.59
N ASP A 455 -1.01 -5.54 5.10
CA ASP A 455 -1.63 -6.84 5.28
C ASP A 455 -3.17 -6.81 5.16
N ASP A 456 -3.91 -7.20 6.18
CA ASP A 456 -5.37 -7.24 6.22
C ASP A 456 -6.04 -5.85 6.43
N PHE A 457 -5.56 -4.81 5.73
CA PHE A 457 -6.05 -3.43 5.83
C PHE A 457 -5.75 -2.74 7.18
N ILE A 458 -4.55 -2.93 7.75
CA ILE A 458 -4.13 -2.37 9.05
C ILE A 458 -3.16 -1.18 8.88
N PRO A 459 -3.37 0.00 9.54
CA PRO A 459 -2.53 1.20 9.45
C PRO A 459 -1.27 1.18 10.33
N THR A 460 -0.13 1.84 9.92
CA THR A 460 1.18 1.88 10.64
C THR A 460 1.92 3.24 10.70
N HIS A 461 2.83 3.51 11.73
CA HIS A 461 3.44 4.84 12.08
C HIS A 461 4.90 4.94 12.65
N ASN A 462 5.55 6.18 12.88
CA ASN A 462 7.01 6.43 13.13
C ASN A 462 7.44 7.57 14.11
N THR A 463 8.43 7.50 15.14
CA THR A 463 9.31 8.55 15.82
C THR A 463 10.20 8.11 17.02
N THR A 464 11.39 8.79 17.38
CA THR A 464 12.38 8.31 18.41
C THR A 464 12.87 9.25 19.52
N THR A 465 13.47 10.45 19.25
CA THR A 465 14.25 11.20 20.26
C THR A 465 13.40 11.84 21.35
N ALA A 466 12.23 12.31 21.02
CA ALA A 466 11.31 12.93 21.97
C ALA A 466 10.79 11.94 23.03
N ARG A 467 10.74 10.64 22.70
CA ARG A 467 10.40 9.57 23.64
C ARG A 467 11.38 9.44 24.79
N LEU A 468 12.69 9.58 24.52
CA LEU A 468 13.69 9.49 25.59
C LEU A 468 13.45 10.53 26.68
N PHE A 469 13.18 11.77 26.27
CA PHE A 469 12.88 12.85 27.21
C PHE A 469 11.62 12.55 28.03
N GLY A 470 10.53 12.13 27.37
CA GLY A 470 9.29 11.78 28.03
C GLY A 470 9.42 10.61 29.02
N LYS A 471 10.26 9.61 28.71
CA LYS A 471 10.57 8.49 29.62
C LYS A 471 11.39 8.95 30.82
N GLU A 472 12.41 9.78 30.62
CA GLU A 472 13.28 10.27 31.70
C GLU A 472 12.54 11.21 32.67
N VAL A 473 11.60 12.04 32.18
CA VAL A 473 10.75 12.90 33.03
C VAL A 473 10.02 12.10 34.09
N ASN A 474 9.57 10.89 33.77
CA ASN A 474 8.84 10.01 34.67
C ASN A 474 9.72 8.90 35.30
N ASN A 475 11.06 9.03 35.25
CA ASN A 475 11.98 8.00 35.71
C ASN A 475 11.68 6.61 35.12
N PHE A 476 11.39 6.56 33.81
CA PHE A 476 11.01 5.35 33.05
C PHE A 476 9.74 4.65 33.55
N LYS A 477 8.83 5.37 34.26
CA LYS A 477 7.53 4.87 34.70
C LYS A 477 6.41 5.54 33.90
N GLY A 478 5.33 4.79 33.67
CA GLY A 478 4.16 5.29 32.95
C GLY A 478 4.34 5.37 31.42
N HIS A 479 3.26 5.68 30.75
CA HIS A 479 3.18 5.73 29.29
C HIS A 479 3.20 7.16 28.76
N ILE A 480 3.82 7.35 27.58
CA ILE A 480 3.79 8.59 26.82
C ILE A 480 2.60 8.52 25.87
N ILE A 481 1.77 9.56 25.84
CA ILE A 481 0.68 9.69 24.88
C ILE A 481 1.26 10.30 23.61
N GLU A 482 1.45 9.48 22.60
CA GLU A 482 1.98 9.91 21.32
C GLU A 482 0.84 10.20 20.35
N ILE A 483 0.93 11.34 19.68
CA ILE A 483 -0.05 11.81 18.71
C ILE A 483 0.72 12.28 17.49
N ASP A 484 0.42 11.68 16.36
CA ASP A 484 0.93 12.15 15.09
C ASP A 484 0.02 13.25 14.56
N ALA A 485 0.58 14.44 14.43
CA ALA A 485 -0.16 15.59 13.95
C ALA A 485 -0.47 15.51 12.43
N ALA A 486 0.18 14.64 11.68
CA ALA A 486 -0.18 14.39 10.30
C ALA A 486 -1.52 13.65 10.18
N SER A 487 -1.76 12.67 11.08
CA SER A 487 -3.01 11.91 11.13
C SER A 487 -4.11 12.61 11.93
N HIS A 488 -3.73 13.46 12.89
CA HIS A 488 -4.62 14.15 13.84
C HIS A 488 -4.44 15.67 13.77
N ASN A 489 -4.72 16.27 12.61
CA ASN A 489 -4.47 17.69 12.34
C ASN A 489 -5.68 18.60 12.55
N GLY A 490 -6.84 18.03 12.87
CA GLY A 490 -8.10 18.74 12.99
C GLY A 490 -8.33 19.46 14.31
N VAL A 491 -9.32 20.37 14.33
CA VAL A 491 -9.73 21.08 15.56
C VAL A 491 -10.29 20.12 16.61
N GLU A 492 -10.98 19.08 16.19
CA GLU A 492 -11.56 18.09 17.10
C GLU A 492 -10.48 17.26 17.80
N ASP A 493 -9.38 16.94 17.07
CA ASP A 493 -8.25 16.24 17.64
C ASP A 493 -7.54 17.13 18.67
N ALA A 494 -7.32 18.41 18.34
CA ALA A 494 -6.81 19.39 19.30
C ALA A 494 -7.68 19.49 20.55
N ARG A 495 -9.01 19.46 20.42
CA ARG A 495 -9.94 19.47 21.56
C ARG A 495 -9.80 18.21 22.42
N ARG A 496 -9.66 17.02 21.79
CA ARG A 496 -9.42 15.76 22.52
C ARG A 496 -8.11 15.80 23.31
N ILE A 497 -7.05 16.36 22.74
CA ILE A 497 -5.78 16.56 23.45
C ILE A 497 -5.99 17.45 24.68
N ILE A 498 -6.73 18.57 24.54
CA ILE A 498 -7.02 19.50 25.61
C ILE A 498 -7.83 18.84 26.74
N GLU A 499 -8.86 18.05 26.40
CA GLU A 499 -9.66 17.32 27.37
C GLU A 499 -8.86 16.26 28.10
N ASN A 500 -8.04 15.52 27.36
CA ASN A 500 -7.17 14.51 27.91
C ASN A 500 -6.12 15.10 28.86
N ALA A 501 -5.57 16.26 28.53
CA ALA A 501 -4.58 16.94 29.36
C ALA A 501 -5.11 17.47 30.70
N LYS A 502 -6.43 17.71 30.80
CA LYS A 502 -7.06 18.13 32.05
C LYS A 502 -7.20 17.00 33.09
N THR A 503 -7.06 15.75 32.68
CA THR A 503 -7.12 14.59 33.57
C THR A 503 -5.72 14.19 34.03
N GLN A 504 -5.57 13.80 35.31
CA GLN A 504 -4.28 13.35 35.85
C GLN A 504 -3.94 11.95 35.33
N SER A 505 -2.61 11.68 35.20
CA SER A 505 -2.12 10.33 34.97
C SER A 505 -2.31 9.46 36.22
N LEU A 506 -2.65 8.19 36.04
CA LEU A 506 -2.79 7.22 37.13
C LEU A 506 -1.45 6.52 37.43
N ASP A 507 -0.58 6.42 36.44
CA ASP A 507 0.61 5.55 36.46
C ASP A 507 1.95 6.34 36.50
N SER A 508 1.92 7.66 36.39
CA SER A 508 3.15 8.49 36.32
C SER A 508 2.97 9.87 36.95
N GLU A 509 4.09 10.52 37.32
CA GLU A 509 4.08 11.86 37.92
C GLU A 509 3.61 12.93 36.92
N TYR A 510 4.05 12.83 35.66
CA TYR A 510 3.69 13.73 34.56
C TYR A 510 2.94 12.97 33.48
N LYS A 511 1.90 13.59 32.94
CA LYS A 511 1.24 13.14 31.73
C LYS A 511 1.93 13.75 30.52
N VAL A 512 2.66 12.94 29.78
CA VAL A 512 3.48 13.40 28.65
C VAL A 512 2.74 13.20 27.35
N PHE A 513 2.54 14.29 26.61
CA PHE A 513 2.01 14.31 25.26
C PHE A 513 3.16 14.54 24.28
N LEU A 514 3.41 13.57 23.43
CA LEU A 514 4.36 13.68 22.33
C LEU A 514 3.57 13.90 21.05
N LEU A 515 3.70 15.07 20.44
CA LEU A 515 3.07 15.38 19.16
C LEU A 515 4.17 15.40 18.10
N ASP A 516 4.11 14.46 17.16
CA ASP A 516 5.07 14.37 16.07
C ASP A 516 4.57 15.11 14.83
N GLU A 517 5.49 15.56 13.99
CA GLU A 517 5.27 16.30 12.75
C GLU A 517 4.24 17.46 12.91
N VAL A 518 4.36 18.18 13.99
CA VAL A 518 3.36 19.20 14.37
C VAL A 518 3.20 20.33 13.36
N HIS A 519 4.10 20.48 12.41
CA HIS A 519 3.95 21.41 11.31
C HIS A 519 2.76 21.08 10.39
N MET A 520 2.19 19.88 10.53
CA MET A 520 1.02 19.41 9.78
C MET A 520 -0.31 19.84 10.42
N LEU A 521 -0.33 20.33 11.66
CA LEU A 521 -1.54 20.81 12.31
C LEU A 521 -2.16 21.97 11.54
N SER A 522 -3.47 21.93 11.34
CA SER A 522 -4.21 23.04 10.74
C SER A 522 -4.12 24.32 11.59
N ILE A 523 -4.21 25.48 10.96
CA ILE A 523 -4.18 26.76 11.66
C ILE A 523 -5.30 26.83 12.74
N ALA A 524 -6.44 26.21 12.45
CA ALA A 524 -7.57 26.15 13.38
C ALA A 524 -7.27 25.23 14.58
N ALA A 525 -6.54 24.12 14.39
CA ALA A 525 -6.08 23.25 15.46
C ALA A 525 -5.05 23.96 16.34
N TRP A 526 -4.07 24.65 15.75
CA TRP A 526 -3.13 25.49 16.49
C TRP A 526 -3.83 26.56 17.35
N ASN A 527 -4.84 27.23 16.78
CA ASN A 527 -5.61 28.22 17.53
C ASN A 527 -6.38 27.61 18.72
N ALA A 528 -6.88 26.38 18.58
CA ALA A 528 -7.51 25.68 19.69
C ALA A 528 -6.52 25.35 20.82
N LEU A 529 -5.26 25.00 20.47
CA LEU A 529 -4.20 24.68 21.43
C LEU A 529 -3.63 25.91 22.15
N LEU A 530 -3.77 27.13 21.62
CA LEU A 530 -3.16 28.35 22.19
C LEU A 530 -3.44 28.49 23.69
N LYS A 531 -4.68 28.28 24.11
CA LYS A 531 -5.07 28.46 25.53
C LYS A 531 -4.38 27.48 26.47
N ILE A 532 -4.23 26.20 26.06
CA ILE A 532 -3.59 25.19 26.89
C ILE A 532 -2.06 25.34 26.89
N LEU A 533 -1.48 25.96 25.84
CA LEU A 533 -0.05 26.27 25.77
C LEU A 533 0.31 27.51 26.60
N GLU A 534 -0.62 28.44 26.81
CA GLU A 534 -0.47 29.58 27.70
C GLU A 534 -0.60 29.19 29.18
N GLU A 535 -1.59 28.35 29.48
CA GLU A 535 -1.91 27.91 30.84
C GLU A 535 -1.99 26.36 30.87
N PRO A 536 -0.85 25.66 30.76
CA PRO A 536 -0.86 24.20 30.75
C PRO A 536 -1.30 23.63 32.10
N PRO A 537 -2.10 22.55 32.12
CA PRO A 537 -2.49 21.91 33.36
C PRO A 537 -1.28 21.44 34.16
N ALA A 538 -1.39 21.49 35.49
CA ALA A 538 -0.34 21.01 36.36
C ALA A 538 -0.01 19.54 36.05
N LYS A 539 1.29 19.22 35.94
CA LYS A 539 1.80 17.89 35.61
C LYS A 539 1.44 17.35 34.21
N SER A 540 1.08 18.24 33.26
CA SER A 540 0.98 17.91 31.84
C SER A 540 2.20 18.50 31.11
N LEU A 541 2.84 17.69 30.27
CA LEU A 541 4.01 18.06 29.48
C LEU A 541 3.71 17.81 28.00
N PHE A 542 3.91 18.84 27.18
CA PHE A 542 3.75 18.77 25.73
C PHE A 542 5.12 18.83 25.07
N VAL A 543 5.47 17.80 24.30
CA VAL A 543 6.68 17.73 23.49
C VAL A 543 6.26 17.70 22.03
N PHE A 544 6.50 18.78 21.34
CA PHE A 544 6.23 18.93 19.90
C PHE A 544 7.48 18.56 19.11
N CYS A 545 7.34 17.79 18.05
CA CYS A 545 8.41 17.43 17.14
C CYS A 545 8.10 17.90 15.73
N THR A 546 9.10 18.41 15.02
CA THR A 546 8.95 18.86 13.64
C THR A 546 10.25 18.77 12.87
N THR A 547 10.13 18.42 11.59
CA THR A 547 11.20 18.54 10.59
C THR A 547 11.22 19.93 9.95
N ASP A 548 10.08 20.65 9.95
CA ASP A 548 9.94 21.99 9.33
C ASP A 548 9.39 23.03 10.32
N PRO A 549 10.25 23.67 11.12
CA PRO A 549 9.80 24.65 12.10
C PRO A 549 9.27 25.95 11.47
N GLN A 550 9.51 26.19 10.17
CA GLN A 550 9.06 27.42 9.50
C GLN A 550 7.56 27.44 9.26
N LYS A 551 6.93 26.26 9.16
CA LYS A 551 5.48 26.12 9.01
C LYS A 551 4.70 26.32 10.32
N ILE A 552 5.35 26.39 11.48
CA ILE A 552 4.69 26.59 12.76
C ILE A 552 4.36 28.07 12.96
N PRO A 553 3.12 28.44 13.36
CA PRO A 553 2.75 29.85 13.58
C PRO A 553 3.64 30.53 14.62
N ALA A 554 4.04 31.77 14.36
CA ALA A 554 4.90 32.56 15.27
C ALA A 554 4.28 32.72 16.68
N THR A 555 2.95 32.74 16.77
CA THR A 555 2.21 32.77 18.04
C THR A 555 2.45 31.55 18.92
N ILE A 556 2.70 30.38 18.31
CA ILE A 556 3.04 29.14 19.00
C ILE A 556 4.53 29.17 19.40
N LEU A 557 5.40 29.54 18.44
CA LEU A 557 6.86 29.60 18.67
C LEU A 557 7.22 30.46 19.88
N SER A 558 6.46 31.51 20.17
CA SER A 558 6.67 32.37 21.34
C SER A 558 6.31 31.71 22.70
N ARG A 559 5.55 30.59 22.68
CA ARG A 559 5.02 29.91 23.88
C ARG A 559 5.71 28.60 24.20
N VAL A 560 6.51 28.07 23.25
CA VAL A 560 7.24 26.81 23.41
C VAL A 560 8.72 27.07 23.63
N GLN A 561 9.38 26.19 24.37
CA GLN A 561 10.85 26.20 24.45
C GLN A 561 11.40 25.37 23.31
N ARG A 562 12.11 26.02 22.38
CA ARG A 562 12.65 25.40 21.17
C ARG A 562 14.03 24.80 21.40
N PHE A 563 14.23 23.57 20.92
CA PHE A 563 15.48 22.84 20.84
C PHE A 563 15.76 22.45 19.41
N ASN A 564 16.89 22.92 18.87
CA ASN A 564 17.32 22.56 17.51
C ASN A 564 18.33 21.42 17.61
N PHE A 565 18.00 20.28 17.02
CA PHE A 565 18.90 19.15 16.84
C PHE A 565 19.59 19.30 15.49
N GLN A 566 20.92 19.29 15.51
CA GLN A 566 21.75 19.46 14.32
C GLN A 566 22.10 18.10 13.70
N LYS A 567 22.54 18.12 12.45
CA LYS A 567 23.18 16.96 11.84
C LYS A 567 24.42 16.60 12.64
N ILE A 568 24.62 15.31 12.90
CA ILE A 568 25.78 14.81 13.61
C ILE A 568 27.02 14.97 12.72
N SER A 569 28.16 15.37 13.27
CA SER A 569 29.39 15.52 12.52
C SER A 569 29.86 14.16 11.97
N GLN A 570 30.54 14.18 10.83
CA GLN A 570 31.14 12.98 10.26
C GLN A 570 32.01 12.22 11.28
N LYS A 571 32.81 12.97 12.05
CA LYS A 571 33.66 12.40 13.09
C LYS A 571 32.85 11.73 14.19
N GLY A 572 31.77 12.37 14.67
CA GLY A 572 30.88 11.79 15.69
C GLY A 572 30.22 10.49 15.21
N ILE A 573 29.83 10.43 13.93
CA ILE A 573 29.29 9.20 13.32
C ILE A 573 30.40 8.14 13.27
N MET A 574 31.59 8.44 12.73
CA MET A 574 32.71 7.51 12.65
C MET A 574 33.08 6.92 14.03
N ASP A 575 33.20 7.76 15.04
CA ASP A 575 33.56 7.33 16.40
C ASP A 575 32.47 6.39 16.96
N ARG A 576 31.19 6.66 16.71
CA ARG A 576 30.07 5.78 17.13
C ARG A 576 30.06 4.45 16.38
N LEU A 577 30.32 4.45 15.06
CA LEU A 577 30.41 3.22 14.27
C LEU A 577 31.56 2.34 14.76
N LYS A 578 32.74 2.91 15.02
CA LYS A 578 33.88 2.18 15.59
C LYS A 578 33.58 1.61 16.97
N PHE A 579 32.92 2.39 17.84
CA PHE A 579 32.45 1.90 19.13
C PHE A 579 31.53 0.68 19.00
N ILE A 580 30.58 0.73 18.04
CA ILE A 580 29.64 -0.37 17.78
C ILE A 580 30.40 -1.62 17.31
N ILE A 581 31.32 -1.49 16.34
CA ILE A 581 32.12 -2.62 15.83
C ILE A 581 32.92 -3.27 16.97
N ASN A 582 33.58 -2.46 17.80
CA ASN A 582 34.36 -2.98 18.92
C ASN A 582 33.48 -3.68 19.94
N SER A 583 32.28 -3.15 20.24
CA SER A 583 31.33 -3.76 21.16
C SER A 583 30.78 -5.09 20.63
N GLU A 584 30.50 -5.19 19.32
CA GLU A 584 30.10 -6.44 18.67
C GLU A 584 31.22 -7.47 18.73
N ASN A 585 32.46 -7.08 18.43
CA ASN A 585 33.62 -7.96 18.51
C ASN A 585 33.86 -8.48 19.95
N ASP A 586 33.69 -7.60 20.96
CA ASP A 586 33.79 -7.99 22.38
C ASP A 586 32.70 -8.98 22.81
N GLU A 587 31.49 -8.86 22.24
CA GLU A 587 30.44 -9.84 22.52
C GLU A 587 30.66 -11.16 21.77
N MET A 588 31.09 -11.11 20.51
CA MET A 588 31.41 -12.30 19.73
C MET A 588 32.53 -13.13 20.37
N SER A 589 33.57 -12.47 20.90
CA SER A 589 34.69 -13.14 21.55
C SER A 589 34.33 -13.92 22.82
N LYS A 590 33.15 -13.70 23.40
CA LYS A 590 32.64 -14.40 24.59
C LYS A 590 31.84 -15.68 24.27
N LEU A 591 31.59 -15.98 22.98
CA LEU A 591 30.84 -17.15 22.57
C LEU A 591 31.72 -18.41 22.57
N GLU A 592 31.18 -19.56 22.99
CA GLU A 592 31.90 -20.82 23.06
C GLU A 592 32.36 -21.38 21.70
N GLU A 593 31.73 -20.98 20.60
CA GLU A 593 32.04 -21.39 19.22
C GLU A 593 32.78 -20.32 18.40
N PHE A 594 33.45 -19.38 19.07
CA PHE A 594 34.14 -18.25 18.45
C PHE A 594 35.31 -18.68 17.56
N ARG A 595 35.45 -18.03 16.38
CA ARG A 595 36.60 -18.13 15.48
C ARG A 595 37.12 -16.72 15.18
N ASP A 596 38.43 -16.55 15.08
CA ASP A 596 39.06 -15.26 14.73
C ASP A 596 38.57 -14.70 13.38
N SER A 597 38.09 -15.57 12.47
CA SER A 597 37.49 -15.19 11.20
C SER A 597 36.13 -14.50 11.32
N ASP A 598 35.48 -14.58 12.46
CA ASP A 598 34.13 -14.03 12.70
C ASP A 598 34.19 -12.58 13.19
N LEU A 599 35.39 -12.06 13.49
CA LEU A 599 35.61 -10.67 13.89
C LEU A 599 35.33 -9.71 12.72
N ILE A 600 34.66 -8.62 13.06
CA ILE A 600 34.44 -7.52 12.12
C ILE A 600 35.72 -6.69 12.07
N THR A 601 36.34 -6.65 10.89
CA THR A 601 37.53 -5.82 10.61
C THR A 601 37.14 -4.69 9.66
N TYR A 602 37.81 -3.53 9.75
CA TYR A 602 37.50 -2.39 8.92
C TYR A 602 38.76 -1.58 8.57
N ASP A 603 38.73 -0.90 7.43
CA ASP A 603 39.64 0.18 7.12
C ASP A 603 38.99 1.55 7.44
N GLU A 604 39.83 2.56 7.64
CA GLU A 604 39.36 3.91 8.01
C GLU A 604 38.49 4.53 6.91
N SER A 605 38.83 4.28 5.63
CA SER A 605 38.14 4.82 4.48
C SER A 605 36.74 4.19 4.29
N SER A 606 36.56 2.95 4.72
CA SER A 606 35.24 2.30 4.69
C SER A 606 34.29 2.94 5.68
N ILE A 607 34.74 3.20 6.91
CA ILE A 607 33.95 3.88 7.95
C ILE A 607 33.69 5.34 7.57
N GLU A 608 34.70 6.03 7.00
CA GLU A 608 34.54 7.38 6.47
C GLU A 608 33.48 7.45 5.39
N PHE A 609 33.47 6.49 4.46
CA PHE A 609 32.46 6.43 3.39
C PHE A 609 31.07 6.21 3.95
N ILE A 610 30.88 5.26 4.87
CA ILE A 610 29.57 5.02 5.52
C ILE A 610 29.09 6.29 6.23
N ALA A 611 29.97 6.99 6.98
CA ALA A 611 29.62 8.20 7.69
C ALA A 611 29.22 9.36 6.75
N LYS A 612 29.89 9.49 5.60
CA LYS A 612 29.55 10.48 4.56
C LYS A 612 28.19 10.17 3.90
N GLN A 613 27.94 8.90 3.59
CA GLN A 613 26.66 8.47 2.98
C GLN A 613 25.46 8.70 3.93
N ALA A 614 25.67 8.67 5.23
CA ALA A 614 24.63 8.88 6.23
C ALA A 614 24.16 10.34 6.39
N ASP A 615 24.83 11.29 5.76
CA ASP A 615 24.47 12.72 5.74
C ASP A 615 24.06 13.31 7.10
N GLY A 616 24.76 12.92 8.17
CA GLY A 616 24.51 13.39 9.54
C GLY A 616 23.45 12.63 10.31
N GLY A 617 22.84 11.57 9.73
CA GLY A 617 21.86 10.69 10.36
C GLY A 617 22.53 9.49 11.05
N MET A 618 22.59 9.45 12.39
CA MET A 618 23.21 8.34 13.13
C MET A 618 22.55 7.00 12.83
N ARG A 619 21.24 6.97 12.72
CA ARG A 619 20.51 5.75 12.43
C ARG A 619 20.83 5.22 11.03
N ASP A 620 20.88 6.11 10.04
CA ASP A 620 21.21 5.74 8.67
C ASP A 620 22.63 5.18 8.62
N ALA A 621 23.57 5.81 9.33
CA ALA A 621 24.93 5.32 9.47
C ALA A 621 25.01 3.89 10.04
N ILE A 622 24.28 3.62 11.13
CA ILE A 622 24.26 2.29 11.76
C ILE A 622 23.56 1.26 10.85
N THR A 623 22.52 1.64 10.14
CA THR A 623 21.83 0.77 9.19
C THR A 623 22.71 0.42 7.99
N LEU A 624 23.45 1.40 7.46
CA LEU A 624 24.44 1.16 6.40
C LEU A 624 25.56 0.24 6.89
N LEU A 625 26.06 0.44 8.12
CA LEU A 625 27.05 -0.44 8.73
C LEU A 625 26.53 -1.89 8.85
N ASP A 626 25.31 -2.08 9.35
CA ASP A 626 24.68 -3.39 9.52
C ASP A 626 24.54 -4.13 8.19
N LYS A 627 24.14 -3.41 7.13
CA LYS A 627 24.10 -3.92 5.76
C LYS A 627 25.48 -4.37 5.25
N CYS A 628 26.52 -3.57 5.50
CA CYS A 628 27.88 -3.90 5.10
C CYS A 628 28.42 -5.14 5.85
N ILE A 629 28.21 -5.23 7.17
CA ILE A 629 28.60 -6.38 7.99
C ILE A 629 27.87 -7.66 7.55
N SER A 630 26.59 -7.54 7.20
CA SER A 630 25.79 -8.66 6.71
C SER A 630 26.29 -9.20 5.35
N TYR A 631 26.88 -8.31 4.52
CA TYR A 631 27.49 -8.69 3.26
C TYR A 631 28.89 -9.32 3.47
N ASN A 632 29.76 -8.67 4.25
CA ASN A 632 31.13 -9.15 4.53
C ASN A 632 31.61 -8.58 5.87
N THR A 633 32.13 -9.43 6.76
CA THR A 633 32.72 -9.01 8.05
C THR A 633 34.03 -8.23 7.88
N ASN A 634 34.71 -8.35 6.73
CA ASN A 634 35.87 -7.54 6.40
C ASN A 634 35.43 -6.29 5.62
N LEU A 635 35.25 -5.16 6.35
CA LEU A 635 34.78 -3.90 5.82
C LEU A 635 35.93 -3.13 5.15
N THR A 636 36.35 -3.57 3.97
CA THR A 636 37.22 -2.77 3.08
C THR A 636 36.37 -1.85 2.21
N LEU A 637 36.96 -0.73 1.75
CA LEU A 637 36.21 0.21 0.90
C LEU A 637 35.57 -0.46 -0.34
N PRO A 638 36.24 -1.37 -1.08
CA PRO A 638 35.59 -2.10 -2.17
C PRO A 638 34.37 -2.92 -1.73
N ASN A 639 34.47 -3.67 -0.62
CA ASN A 639 33.38 -4.48 -0.10
C ASN A 639 32.19 -3.61 0.34
N VAL A 640 32.46 -2.44 0.95
CA VAL A 640 31.43 -1.49 1.36
C VAL A 640 30.74 -0.87 0.13
N LEU A 641 31.47 -0.48 -0.89
CA LEU A 641 30.91 0.03 -2.14
C LEU A 641 29.98 -1.02 -2.80
N GLU A 642 30.42 -2.27 -2.89
CA GLU A 642 29.63 -3.36 -3.44
C GLU A 642 28.37 -3.64 -2.61
N ALA A 643 28.49 -3.73 -1.27
CA ALA A 643 27.37 -3.94 -0.37
C ALA A 643 26.30 -2.83 -0.48
N LEU A 644 26.72 -1.58 -0.72
CA LEU A 644 25.84 -0.43 -0.85
C LEU A 644 25.31 -0.21 -2.28
N GLY A 645 25.79 -0.98 -3.25
CA GLY A 645 25.43 -0.83 -4.67
C GLY A 645 25.97 0.47 -5.27
N SER A 646 27.12 0.91 -4.79
CA SER A 646 27.80 2.12 -5.27
C SER A 646 28.86 1.75 -6.31
N VAL A 647 28.98 2.56 -7.36
CA VAL A 647 30.04 2.37 -8.35
C VAL A 647 31.38 2.78 -7.76
N ASN A 648 32.42 2.03 -8.08
CA ASN A 648 33.79 2.37 -7.68
C ASN A 648 34.20 3.74 -8.25
N TYR A 649 34.81 4.57 -7.43
CA TYR A 649 35.34 5.87 -7.85
C TYR A 649 36.33 5.75 -9.02
N ASP A 650 37.11 4.67 -9.11
CA ASP A 650 37.99 4.43 -10.24
C ASP A 650 37.25 4.42 -11.57
N THR A 651 36.10 3.78 -11.63
CA THR A 651 35.24 3.76 -12.84
C THR A 651 34.71 5.16 -13.16
N MET A 652 34.41 5.99 -12.15
CA MET A 652 33.98 7.38 -12.36
C MET A 652 35.13 8.25 -12.91
N PHE A 653 36.35 8.08 -12.41
CA PHE A 653 37.55 8.74 -12.97
C PHE A 653 37.78 8.33 -14.42
N GLU A 654 37.75 7.03 -14.71
CA GLU A 654 37.94 6.50 -16.08
C GLU A 654 36.87 7.01 -17.04
N LEU A 655 35.61 7.09 -16.60
CA LEU A 655 34.51 7.64 -17.42
C LEU A 655 34.75 9.13 -17.70
N THR A 656 35.17 9.90 -16.69
CA THR A 656 35.43 11.34 -16.85
C THR A 656 36.64 11.59 -17.73
N GLU A 657 37.69 10.79 -17.60
CA GLU A 657 38.85 10.87 -18.47
C GLU A 657 38.51 10.54 -19.95
N ALA A 658 37.65 9.51 -20.18
CA ALA A 658 37.17 9.19 -21.51
C ALA A 658 36.30 10.29 -22.12
N LEU A 659 35.50 10.98 -21.30
CA LEU A 659 34.71 12.14 -21.71
C LEU A 659 35.61 13.33 -22.05
N ASN A 660 36.64 13.62 -21.23
CA ASN A 660 37.60 14.68 -21.47
C ASN A 660 38.43 14.47 -22.72
N LYS A 661 38.79 13.17 -23.02
CA LYS A 661 39.48 12.80 -24.23
C LYS A 661 38.58 12.60 -25.46
N MET A 662 37.27 12.85 -25.34
CA MET A 662 36.28 12.66 -26.40
C MET A 662 36.20 11.24 -26.96
N GLU A 663 36.53 10.23 -26.14
CA GLU A 663 36.55 8.81 -26.53
C GLU A 663 35.16 8.16 -26.40
N GLY A 664 34.20 8.56 -27.26
CA GLY A 664 32.80 8.13 -27.17
C GLY A 664 32.62 6.61 -27.13
N LYS A 665 33.48 5.82 -27.75
CA LYS A 665 33.44 4.34 -27.68
C LYS A 665 33.66 3.85 -26.23
N VAL A 666 34.67 4.38 -25.55
CA VAL A 666 35.02 3.99 -24.19
C VAL A 666 33.89 4.42 -23.22
N VAL A 667 33.33 5.59 -23.47
CA VAL A 667 32.14 6.09 -22.69
C VAL A 667 30.98 5.10 -22.78
N LEU A 668 30.63 4.63 -23.98
CA LEU A 668 29.54 3.66 -24.15
C LEU A 668 29.88 2.31 -23.49
N GLU A 669 31.12 1.82 -23.63
CA GLU A 669 31.55 0.57 -23.00
C GLU A 669 31.45 0.66 -21.45
N LYS A 670 31.78 1.80 -20.87
CA LYS A 670 31.64 2.01 -19.41
C LYS A 670 30.20 2.05 -18.96
N ILE A 671 29.31 2.74 -19.70
CA ILE A 671 27.87 2.76 -19.38
C ILE A 671 27.27 1.36 -19.51
N GLU A 672 27.65 0.60 -20.56
CA GLU A 672 27.22 -0.78 -20.75
C GLU A 672 27.69 -1.67 -19.60
N PHE A 673 28.95 -1.53 -19.16
CA PHE A 673 29.49 -2.26 -18.02
C PHE A 673 28.70 -1.98 -16.75
N ILE A 674 28.39 -0.71 -16.44
CA ILE A 674 27.59 -0.32 -15.27
C ILE A 674 26.19 -0.93 -15.36
N HIS A 675 25.57 -0.88 -16.52
CA HIS A 675 24.23 -1.44 -16.73
C HIS A 675 24.19 -2.96 -16.58
N THR A 676 25.17 -3.68 -17.18
CA THR A 676 25.24 -5.15 -17.12
C THR A 676 25.66 -5.67 -15.74
N SER A 677 26.33 -4.83 -14.92
CA SER A 677 26.62 -5.14 -13.52
C SER A 677 25.39 -5.08 -12.60
N GLY A 678 24.20 -4.79 -13.14
CA GLY A 678 22.95 -4.75 -12.37
C GLY A 678 22.76 -3.49 -11.51
N LEU A 679 23.58 -2.46 -11.72
CA LEU A 679 23.49 -1.19 -11.01
C LEU A 679 22.40 -0.30 -11.62
N ASP A 680 21.64 0.39 -10.76
CA ASP A 680 20.66 1.36 -11.22
C ASP A 680 21.34 2.60 -11.84
N LEU A 681 21.13 2.80 -13.15
CA LEU A 681 21.71 3.92 -13.89
C LEU A 681 21.26 5.30 -13.36
N LYS A 682 20.05 5.43 -12.81
CA LYS A 682 19.61 6.70 -12.19
C LYS A 682 20.39 6.97 -10.91
N GLN A 683 20.58 5.94 -10.10
CA GLN A 683 21.39 6.05 -8.88
C GLN A 683 22.86 6.33 -9.21
N PHE A 684 23.39 5.67 -10.22
CA PHE A 684 24.74 5.95 -10.72
C PHE A 684 24.89 7.41 -11.16
N MET A 685 23.99 7.94 -11.99
CA MET A 685 24.06 9.32 -12.48
C MET A 685 23.96 10.34 -11.32
N LYS A 686 23.19 10.05 -10.29
CA LYS A 686 23.15 10.85 -9.07
C LYS A 686 24.50 10.83 -8.33
N GLN A 687 25.11 9.68 -8.16
CA GLN A 687 26.45 9.55 -7.56
C GLN A 687 27.51 10.24 -8.43
N TYR A 688 27.43 10.09 -9.73
CA TYR A 688 28.34 10.73 -10.67
C TYR A 688 28.23 12.26 -10.63
N SER A 689 27.04 12.82 -10.42
CA SER A 689 26.90 14.27 -10.23
C SER A 689 27.60 14.79 -8.97
N TYR A 690 27.56 14.03 -7.87
CA TYR A 690 28.33 14.38 -6.67
C TYR A 690 29.84 14.26 -6.88
N PHE A 691 30.27 13.23 -7.61
CA PHE A 691 31.66 13.05 -7.97
C PHE A 691 32.19 14.22 -8.81
N VAL A 692 31.48 14.64 -9.86
CA VAL A 692 31.87 15.78 -10.70
C VAL A 692 31.82 17.10 -9.90
N LEU A 693 30.86 17.24 -8.98
CA LEU A 693 30.80 18.38 -8.07
C LEU A 693 32.02 18.40 -7.12
N ASP A 694 32.46 17.24 -6.65
CA ASP A 694 33.67 17.13 -5.80
C ASP A 694 34.94 17.51 -6.59
N LEU A 695 35.05 17.13 -7.88
CA LEU A 695 36.12 17.61 -8.76
C LEU A 695 36.13 19.16 -8.82
N CYS A 696 34.97 19.77 -9.05
CA CYS A 696 34.86 21.21 -9.09
C CYS A 696 35.15 21.89 -7.74
N LYS A 697 34.74 21.30 -6.60
CA LYS A 697 35.03 21.84 -5.27
C LYS A 697 36.50 21.73 -4.92
N TYR A 698 37.15 20.64 -5.29
CA TYR A 698 38.57 20.45 -4.99
C TYR A 698 39.43 21.55 -5.58
N GLU A 699 39.10 22.00 -6.77
CA GLU A 699 39.78 23.12 -7.42
C GLU A 699 39.74 24.44 -6.59
N TYR A 700 38.65 24.66 -5.83
CA TYR A 700 38.51 25.85 -4.98
C TYR A 700 39.11 25.68 -3.58
N PHE A 701 38.94 24.51 -2.99
CA PHE A 701 39.30 24.29 -1.56
C PHE A 701 40.66 23.63 -1.37
N HIS A 702 41.15 22.89 -2.34
CA HIS A 702 42.39 22.08 -2.27
C HIS A 702 42.48 21.21 -1.03
N ASN A 703 41.36 20.79 -0.47
CA ASN A 703 41.26 19.87 0.66
C ASN A 703 40.01 18.98 0.54
N PHE A 704 39.98 17.90 1.35
CA PHE A 704 38.91 16.90 1.34
C PHE A 704 37.79 17.14 2.36
N GLU A 705 37.89 18.23 3.16
CA GLU A 705 36.96 18.46 4.28
C GLU A 705 35.49 18.67 3.82
N HIS A 706 35.28 19.17 2.60
CA HIS A 706 33.96 19.46 2.04
C HIS A 706 33.56 18.53 0.90
N LEU A 707 34.33 17.44 0.66
CA LEU A 707 34.08 16.48 -0.41
C LEU A 707 33.36 15.24 0.12
N GLN A 708 32.52 14.63 -0.71
CA GLN A 708 31.91 13.35 -0.39
C GLN A 708 32.85 12.16 -0.65
N MET A 709 33.82 12.34 -1.53
CA MET A 709 34.82 11.34 -1.85
C MET A 709 35.71 11.04 -0.63
N PRO A 710 36.10 9.76 -0.40
CA PRO A 710 37.06 9.41 0.65
C PRO A 710 38.45 10.01 0.42
N SER A 711 39.16 10.35 1.50
CA SER A 711 40.50 10.95 1.47
C SER A 711 41.57 10.07 0.81
N THR A 712 41.31 8.73 0.68
CA THR A 712 42.21 7.78 -0.01
C THR A 712 42.40 8.10 -1.50
N TYR A 713 41.52 8.89 -2.11
CA TYR A 713 41.63 9.31 -3.51
C TYR A 713 42.32 10.65 -3.72
N GLU A 714 42.96 11.24 -2.66
CA GLU A 714 43.55 12.57 -2.71
C GLU A 714 44.64 12.69 -3.79
N ASP A 715 45.54 11.74 -3.86
CA ASP A 715 46.65 11.80 -4.85
C ASP A 715 46.12 11.67 -6.29
N LYS A 716 45.07 10.83 -6.50
CA LYS A 716 44.44 10.68 -7.79
C LYS A 716 43.66 11.93 -8.19
N MET A 717 43.01 12.56 -7.22
CA MET A 717 42.28 13.82 -7.43
C MET A 717 43.23 14.95 -7.81
N LYS A 718 44.36 15.09 -7.12
CA LYS A 718 45.40 16.11 -7.44
C LYS A 718 45.87 15.97 -8.88
N SER A 719 46.28 14.77 -9.30
CA SER A 719 46.76 14.53 -10.66
C SER A 719 45.69 14.77 -11.72
N PHE A 720 44.40 14.57 -11.38
CA PHE A 720 43.30 14.67 -12.31
C PHE A 720 42.81 16.12 -12.51
N THR A 721 42.90 16.96 -11.47
CA THR A 721 42.37 18.33 -11.54
C THR A 721 43.39 19.36 -12.08
N GLU A 722 44.66 18.99 -12.29
CA GLU A 722 45.66 19.88 -12.87
C GLU A 722 45.43 20.24 -14.34
N GLU A 723 44.54 19.52 -15.06
CA GLU A 723 44.48 19.55 -16.54
C GLU A 723 43.29 20.31 -17.15
N ASP A 724 42.08 20.43 -16.55
CA ASP A 724 40.97 21.13 -17.29
C ASP A 724 39.73 21.48 -16.46
N PHE A 725 39.76 22.50 -15.66
CA PHE A 725 38.62 22.98 -14.86
C PHE A 725 37.39 23.41 -15.70
N ALA A 726 37.61 23.95 -16.89
CA ALA A 726 36.53 24.39 -17.76
C ALA A 726 35.64 23.22 -18.20
N PHE A 727 36.24 22.08 -18.49
CA PHE A 727 35.55 20.84 -18.84
C PHE A 727 34.72 20.31 -17.66
N PHE A 728 35.25 20.27 -16.45
CA PHE A 728 34.49 19.77 -15.28
C PHE A 728 33.26 20.61 -14.99
N ARG A 729 33.32 21.92 -15.20
CA ARG A 729 32.17 22.82 -15.05
C ARG A 729 31.10 22.55 -16.10
N GLN A 730 31.50 22.33 -17.37
CA GLN A 730 30.58 21.96 -18.46
C GLN A 730 29.94 20.60 -18.18
N LEU A 731 30.75 19.63 -17.80
CA LEU A 731 30.29 18.28 -17.45
C LEU A 731 29.28 18.31 -16.29
N LEU A 732 29.53 19.13 -15.25
CA LEU A 732 28.61 19.28 -14.12
C LEU A 732 27.24 19.81 -14.57
N ASP A 733 27.19 20.80 -15.45
CA ASP A 733 25.93 21.33 -15.98
C ASP A 733 25.15 20.28 -16.78
N VAL A 734 25.84 19.51 -17.63
CA VAL A 734 25.23 18.42 -18.41
C VAL A 734 24.70 17.32 -17.47
N VAL A 735 25.49 16.88 -16.51
CA VAL A 735 25.09 15.79 -15.60
C VAL A 735 23.92 16.21 -14.69
N LEU A 736 23.86 17.47 -14.25
CA LEU A 736 22.74 18.00 -13.47
C LEU A 736 21.44 18.08 -14.29
N ARG A 737 21.53 18.48 -15.57
CA ARG A 737 20.37 18.44 -16.49
C ARG A 737 19.92 17.02 -16.74
N LEU A 738 20.86 16.13 -17.04
CA LEU A 738 20.60 14.72 -17.29
C LEU A 738 19.89 14.04 -16.11
N ASN A 739 20.28 14.32 -14.87
CA ASN A 739 19.59 13.82 -13.68
C ASN A 739 18.11 14.24 -13.60
N LYS A 740 17.75 15.44 -14.08
CA LYS A 740 16.34 15.86 -14.14
C LYS A 740 15.60 15.13 -15.26
N ASP A 741 16.24 14.98 -16.42
CA ASP A 741 15.63 14.39 -17.60
C ASP A 741 15.33 12.90 -17.39
N ILE A 742 16.23 12.16 -16.73
CA ILE A 742 16.06 10.72 -16.47
C ILE A 742 15.14 10.43 -15.26
N GLN A 743 14.77 11.41 -14.48
CA GLN A 743 14.02 11.20 -13.23
C GLN A 743 12.73 10.40 -13.46
N TRP A 744 12.02 10.70 -14.55
CA TRP A 744 10.72 10.10 -14.89
C TRP A 744 10.79 9.10 -16.06
N GLU A 745 11.98 8.87 -16.63
CA GLU A 745 12.17 7.95 -17.75
C GLU A 745 12.14 6.48 -17.29
N THR A 746 11.41 5.64 -18.01
CA THR A 746 11.37 4.19 -17.77
C THR A 746 12.64 3.49 -18.28
N THR A 747 13.26 4.02 -19.33
CA THR A 747 14.47 3.52 -19.95
C THR A 747 15.56 4.58 -19.98
N PRO A 748 16.26 4.84 -18.86
CA PRO A 748 17.22 5.94 -18.75
C PRO A 748 18.46 5.77 -19.61
N LYS A 749 18.85 4.54 -19.97
CA LYS A 749 20.09 4.22 -20.69
C LYS A 749 20.26 4.99 -22.01
N PRO A 750 19.30 4.98 -22.98
CA PRO A 750 19.45 5.72 -24.23
C PRO A 750 19.61 7.23 -24.05
N VAL A 751 18.96 7.79 -23.02
CA VAL A 751 19.06 9.24 -22.72
C VAL A 751 20.46 9.56 -22.19
N ILE A 752 20.99 8.72 -21.29
CA ILE A 752 22.35 8.87 -20.74
C ILE A 752 23.38 8.75 -21.86
N GLU A 753 23.31 7.69 -22.66
CA GLU A 753 24.24 7.45 -23.77
C GLU A 753 24.24 8.61 -24.77
N SER A 754 23.05 9.09 -25.17
CA SER A 754 22.95 10.18 -26.16
C SER A 754 23.53 11.50 -25.65
N GLN A 755 23.24 11.88 -24.40
CA GLN A 755 23.73 13.15 -23.84
C GLN A 755 25.23 13.12 -23.58
N LEU A 756 25.78 12.01 -23.09
CA LEU A 756 27.23 11.88 -22.89
C LEU A 756 28.01 11.75 -24.20
N LEU A 757 27.41 11.14 -25.24
CA LEU A 757 28.02 11.13 -26.57
C LEU A 757 28.03 12.52 -27.21
N LEU A 758 27.00 13.35 -27.02
CA LEU A 758 26.99 14.72 -27.53
C LEU A 758 28.15 15.52 -26.97
N LEU A 759 28.53 15.33 -25.69
CA LEU A 759 29.74 15.95 -25.12
C LEU A 759 31.04 15.54 -25.84
N CYS A 760 31.07 14.33 -26.40
CA CYS A 760 32.24 13.83 -27.16
C CYS A 760 32.22 14.30 -28.63
N MET A 761 31.15 14.98 -29.09
CA MET A 761 30.96 15.39 -30.49
C MET A 761 30.90 16.94 -30.65
N GLU A 762 30.88 17.69 -29.57
CA GLU A 762 30.97 19.17 -29.64
C GLU A 762 32.44 19.57 -29.89
N ASP A 763 32.70 20.17 -31.09
CA ASP A 763 33.99 20.80 -31.48
C ASP A 763 34.23 22.14 -30.78
#